data_5169da093f5bae0eb0c97e8068086eb4
#
_entry.id   5169da093f5bae0eb0c97e8068086eb4
#
_cell.length_a   1.000
_cell.length_b   1.000
_cell.length_c   1.000
_cell.angle_alpha   90.00
_cell.angle_beta   90.00
_cell.angle_gamma   90.00
#
_symmetry.space_group_name_H-M   'P 1'
#
loop_
_entity.id
_entity.type
_entity.pdbx_description
1 polymer ?
#
loop_
_entity_poly.entity_id
_entity_poly.type
_entity_poly.pdbx_seq_one_letter_code
_entity_poly.pdbx_strand_id
1 'polypeptide(L)'
;MKKRFFLLAFLMLQFIQAQEKLDLNYYLPQNVTYNPNIPKPIDVIGYEVGEWHVSHDKLQFYMKALAKASDRISIENRGETYEGRPILLLTITSAKNQTNIESIRQTHIANTSTNVDTSNQPIVVYQGFSIHGNEPSGANAGLAYAYYLAAAQGAEIEKMLNNMVILMDPAFNPDGIQRFAHWANSNKSKNLNPDGNDREYHETWPNGRTNHYWFDMNRDWLPVQLPESKARINTFHKWLPNILTDHHEMGTNSTFFFQPGEPTRVHPLTPSVNQELTAEIGTYHAKAFDKIGSLYYSEENYDDYYYGKGSTFPDVNGSIGILFEQGSSRGHVQESENGILTFPFTIRNQFTAALSTIEAAYNMRSKILNYQQQFYKNAKSNAAKSKTKAIIFGDSKDASKTWHLAEILSRHKIKFNQLKNDVSLNGKKYKKGASYVVPMNQKNYQLINAMFEKRTTFTDSLFYDISAWTFPLAFNLDYSETTSLSNLGEEVKVLKPLTGSLTGSSNYAYLFEWNEYYSPRALNTILEAGLRAKVGKEPFTVEGKSYDYGTIMVPVQNQRLNKAELQQFMLQIAEENNLKVTAVGTGLTKGIDLGSNEFDPIKKQQVGLLVGNGVTYADAGEIWHLFDQRYNMKITKLDTDYFSRVDLSRYTALIVPSIYGNALDKNSVAKIKDWVKAGGTLIAYRNAAYWLNSNEIMKINFKKDSAIVAKNIPFDKRRDFRGAQVTGGAIFEAKLDRSHPINYGYKNDKLPLFRNTNIYITPDKNSYNNPIQYTSNPLLSGYISEENLAVLKNSVPFKTQGYGKGQVILFTDNTNFRAFWFGTNKLLMNAIYFGKIM
;
A
#
# COMPACT_ATOMS: atom_id res chain seq x y z
N MET A 1 -58.26 -0.85 43.48
CA MET A 1 -57.47 0.14 42.83
C MET A 1 -56.04 0.28 43.44
N LYS A 2 -55.84 0.32 44.73
CA LYS A 2 -54.53 0.46 45.39
C LYS A 2 -53.54 -0.69 45.10
N LYS A 3 -53.95 -1.95 44.93
CA LYS A 3 -53.06 -3.07 44.62
C LYS A 3 -52.54 -3.08 43.15
N ARG A 4 -53.26 -2.48 42.21
CA ARG A 4 -52.79 -2.35 40.80
C ARG A 4 -51.79 -1.22 40.63
N PHE A 5 -51.85 -0.20 41.45
CA PHE A 5 -50.89 0.90 41.46
C PHE A 5 -49.51 0.47 42.01
N PHE A 6 -49.46 -0.43 42.99
CA PHE A 6 -48.21 -0.99 43.51
C PHE A 6 -47.52 -1.91 42.51
N LEU A 7 -48.28 -2.68 41.70
CA LEU A 7 -47.73 -3.56 40.68
C LEU A 7 -47.14 -2.76 39.50
N LEU A 8 -47.76 -1.66 39.10
CA LEU A 8 -47.23 -0.75 38.08
C LEU A 8 -45.98 0.02 38.57
N ALA A 9 -45.93 0.44 39.82
CA ALA A 9 -44.76 1.06 40.41
C ALA A 9 -43.60 0.09 40.58
N PHE A 10 -43.86 -1.20 40.86
CA PHE A 10 -42.83 -2.24 40.90
C PHE A 10 -42.31 -2.64 39.52
N LEU A 11 -43.15 -2.60 38.47
CA LEU A 11 -42.76 -2.77 37.09
C LEU A 11 -41.95 -1.59 36.54
N MET A 12 -42.25 -0.35 36.96
CA MET A 12 -41.44 0.83 36.60
C MET A 12 -40.09 0.85 37.32
N LEU A 13 -39.96 0.28 38.50
CA LEU A 13 -38.67 0.17 39.20
C LEU A 13 -37.70 -0.87 38.59
N GLN A 14 -38.22 -1.79 37.78
CA GLN A 14 -37.35 -2.75 37.08
C GLN A 14 -36.73 -2.20 35.81
N PHE A 15 -37.16 -1.02 35.32
CA PHE A 15 -36.55 -0.37 34.15
C PHE A 15 -35.50 0.70 34.47
N ILE A 16 -35.19 0.93 35.75
CA ILE A 16 -34.00 1.65 36.16
C ILE A 16 -32.91 0.60 36.43
N GLN A 17 -32.48 -0.13 35.40
CA GLN A 17 -31.12 -0.64 35.42
C GLN A 17 -30.23 0.60 35.32
N ALA A 18 -29.70 1.04 36.44
CA ALA A 18 -28.56 1.95 36.43
C ALA A 18 -27.53 1.34 35.47
N GLN A 19 -27.26 2.04 34.39
CA GLN A 19 -26.23 1.63 33.48
C GLN A 19 -24.98 1.45 34.35
N GLU A 20 -24.57 0.19 34.55
CA GLU A 20 -23.38 -0.11 35.39
C GLU A 20 -22.26 0.83 34.89
N LYS A 21 -21.71 1.61 35.81
CA LYS A 21 -20.67 2.57 35.45
C LYS A 21 -19.51 1.78 34.85
N LEU A 22 -19.25 1.98 33.55
CA LEU A 22 -18.15 1.34 32.85
C LEU A 22 -16.86 1.68 33.61
N ASP A 23 -16.08 0.66 33.98
CA ASP A 23 -14.74 0.81 34.53
C ASP A 23 -13.79 -0.22 33.92
N LEU A 24 -12.51 -0.13 34.24
CA LEU A 24 -11.47 -1.01 33.71
C LEU A 24 -11.71 -2.50 34.05
N ASN A 25 -12.43 -2.81 35.15
CA ASN A 25 -12.71 -4.18 35.56
C ASN A 25 -13.64 -4.92 34.58
N TYR A 26 -14.39 -4.20 33.73
CA TYR A 26 -15.18 -4.80 32.67
C TYR A 26 -14.31 -5.60 31.66
N TYR A 27 -13.05 -5.22 31.49
CA TYR A 27 -12.11 -5.83 30.56
C TYR A 27 -11.17 -6.84 31.24
N LEU A 28 -10.74 -6.53 32.45
CA LEU A 28 -9.65 -7.22 33.10
C LEU A 28 -10.07 -8.57 33.74
N PRO A 29 -9.19 -9.59 33.70
CA PRO A 29 -9.39 -10.84 34.43
C PRO A 29 -9.60 -10.60 35.93
N GLN A 30 -10.71 -11.10 36.49
CA GLN A 30 -11.11 -10.84 37.88
C GLN A 30 -10.26 -11.58 38.92
N ASN A 31 -9.59 -12.67 38.54
CA ASN A 31 -8.80 -13.52 39.46
C ASN A 31 -7.30 -13.13 39.48
N VAL A 32 -6.98 -11.90 39.11
CA VAL A 32 -5.61 -11.38 39.03
C VAL A 32 -5.49 -10.18 39.96
N THR A 33 -4.40 -10.13 40.72
CA THR A 33 -4.01 -8.94 41.49
C THR A 33 -3.22 -7.98 40.61
N TYR A 34 -3.47 -6.69 40.76
CA TYR A 34 -2.81 -5.63 39.97
C TYR A 34 -1.95 -4.74 40.88
N ASN A 35 -0.75 -4.40 40.44
CA ASN A 35 0.15 -3.50 41.15
C ASN A 35 -0.44 -2.08 41.21
N PRO A 36 -0.78 -1.55 42.41
CA PRO A 36 -1.41 -0.24 42.54
C PRO A 36 -0.51 0.94 42.14
N ASN A 37 0.80 0.73 42.01
CA ASN A 37 1.75 1.78 41.58
C ASN A 37 1.78 1.97 40.05
N ILE A 38 1.15 1.09 39.30
CA ILE A 38 1.04 1.22 37.85
C ILE A 38 -0.20 2.05 37.52
N PRO A 39 -0.06 3.18 36.81
CA PRO A 39 -1.19 4.06 36.50
C PRO A 39 -2.21 3.37 35.59
N LYS A 40 -3.50 3.46 35.97
CA LYS A 40 -4.60 3.03 35.11
C LYS A 40 -4.76 3.99 33.94
N PRO A 41 -5.37 3.57 32.83
CA PRO A 41 -5.65 4.50 31.71
C PRO A 41 -6.32 5.80 32.15
N ILE A 42 -7.38 5.72 32.97
CA ILE A 42 -8.13 6.90 33.46
C ILE A 42 -7.24 7.92 34.17
N ASP A 43 -6.22 7.48 34.90
CA ASP A 43 -5.32 8.36 35.67
C ASP A 43 -4.47 9.29 34.75
N VAL A 44 -4.31 8.88 33.48
CA VAL A 44 -3.48 9.60 32.50
C VAL A 44 -4.31 10.26 31.40
N ILE A 45 -5.30 9.55 30.83
CA ILE A 45 -6.11 10.08 29.73
C ILE A 45 -7.36 10.82 30.18
N GLY A 46 -7.77 10.66 31.48
CA GLY A 46 -8.84 11.43 32.11
C GLY A 46 -10.25 10.90 31.91
N TYR A 47 -10.41 9.68 31.35
CA TYR A 47 -11.70 8.99 31.18
C TYR A 47 -11.50 7.47 31.14
N GLU A 48 -12.57 6.72 31.35
CA GLU A 48 -12.51 5.24 31.28
C GLU A 48 -12.38 4.75 29.82
N VAL A 49 -11.70 3.61 29.66
CA VAL A 49 -11.55 2.95 28.36
C VAL A 49 -12.92 2.64 27.77
N GLY A 50 -13.20 3.09 26.56
CA GLY A 50 -14.50 2.91 25.89
C GLY A 50 -15.51 4.02 26.15
N GLU A 51 -15.22 4.97 27.03
CA GLU A 51 -16.06 6.18 27.20
C GLU A 51 -15.90 7.16 26.04
N TRP A 52 -14.68 7.30 25.53
CA TRP A 52 -14.31 8.11 24.37
C TRP A 52 -13.35 7.31 23.48
N HIS A 53 -13.37 7.57 22.18
CA HIS A 53 -12.34 7.06 21.28
C HIS A 53 -10.99 7.71 21.59
N VAL A 54 -9.96 6.88 21.85
CA VAL A 54 -8.64 7.40 22.18
C VAL A 54 -8.00 8.09 20.97
N SER A 55 -7.60 9.35 21.13
CA SER A 55 -6.79 10.07 20.15
C SER A 55 -5.32 9.65 20.27
N HIS A 56 -4.55 9.80 19.19
CA HIS A 56 -3.15 9.35 19.18
C HIS A 56 -2.28 10.07 20.24
N ASP A 57 -2.53 11.35 20.50
CA ASP A 57 -1.84 12.10 21.54
C ASP A 57 -2.07 11.51 22.93
N LYS A 58 -3.31 11.19 23.30
CA LYS A 58 -3.63 10.53 24.58
C LYS A 58 -3.07 9.12 24.67
N LEU A 59 -3.16 8.36 23.58
CA LEU A 59 -2.57 7.02 23.48
C LEU A 59 -1.07 7.05 23.77
N GLN A 60 -0.33 7.94 23.12
CA GLN A 60 1.11 8.06 23.36
C GLN A 60 1.46 8.53 24.78
N PHE A 61 0.68 9.46 25.36
CA PHE A 61 0.88 9.88 26.74
C PHE A 61 0.74 8.71 27.72
N TYR A 62 -0.29 7.90 27.53
CA TYR A 62 -0.50 6.73 28.36
C TYR A 62 0.65 5.71 28.21
N MET A 63 1.03 5.34 26.99
CA MET A 63 2.09 4.38 26.73
C MET A 63 3.45 4.83 27.32
N LYS A 64 3.76 6.13 27.24
CA LYS A 64 4.96 6.72 27.88
C LYS A 64 4.88 6.69 29.40
N ALA A 65 3.71 7.02 29.99
CA ALA A 65 3.51 6.97 31.43
C ALA A 65 3.66 5.53 31.96
N LEU A 66 3.09 4.56 31.26
CA LEU A 66 3.15 3.15 31.59
C LEU A 66 4.60 2.60 31.53
N ALA A 67 5.33 2.92 30.46
CA ALA A 67 6.72 2.51 30.31
C ALA A 67 7.64 3.13 31.39
N LYS A 68 7.30 4.32 31.88
CA LYS A 68 8.03 4.96 32.99
C LYS A 68 7.75 4.29 34.35
N ALA A 69 6.53 3.77 34.52
CA ALA A 69 6.08 3.19 35.80
C ALA A 69 6.39 1.69 35.94
N SER A 70 6.66 0.96 34.86
CA SER A 70 6.85 -0.48 34.85
C SER A 70 8.23 -0.89 34.33
N ASP A 71 8.94 -1.70 35.09
CA ASP A 71 10.21 -2.32 34.69
C ASP A 71 10.05 -3.47 33.67
N ARG A 72 8.81 -3.84 33.34
CA ARG A 72 8.47 -4.83 32.31
C ARG A 72 8.41 -4.26 30.91
N ILE A 73 8.43 -2.92 30.76
CA ILE A 73 8.14 -2.24 29.48
C ILE A 73 9.29 -1.32 29.10
N SER A 74 9.82 -1.50 27.90
CA SER A 74 10.61 -0.47 27.21
C SER A 74 9.84 0.07 26.02
N ILE A 75 10.04 1.36 25.69
CA ILE A 75 9.35 2.06 24.61
C ILE A 75 10.37 2.66 23.64
N GLU A 76 10.14 2.46 22.34
CA GLU A 76 10.96 2.99 21.24
C GLU A 76 10.10 3.87 20.33
N ASN A 77 10.62 5.04 19.93
CA ASN A 77 10.09 5.81 18.81
C ASN A 77 10.85 5.41 17.53
N ARG A 78 10.16 4.79 16.59
CA ARG A 78 10.73 4.23 15.35
C ARG A 78 10.72 5.21 14.16
N GLY A 79 10.43 6.47 14.40
CA GLY A 79 10.29 7.53 13.40
C GLY A 79 8.93 8.20 13.47
N GLU A 80 8.59 8.91 12.40
CA GLU A 80 7.39 9.76 12.34
C GLU A 80 6.56 9.44 11.10
N THR A 81 5.24 9.64 11.21
CA THR A 81 4.31 9.64 10.09
C THR A 81 4.52 10.87 9.22
N TYR A 82 3.83 10.95 8.08
CA TYR A 82 3.83 12.18 7.26
C TYR A 82 3.27 13.42 7.99
N GLU A 83 2.46 13.24 9.04
CA GLU A 83 1.93 14.32 9.87
C GLU A 83 2.78 14.59 11.13
N GLY A 84 3.98 14.02 11.21
CA GLY A 84 4.93 14.23 12.31
C GLY A 84 4.54 13.53 13.62
N ARG A 85 3.67 12.51 13.58
CA ARG A 85 3.31 11.74 14.77
C ARG A 85 4.30 10.60 15.02
N PRO A 86 4.75 10.38 16.27
CA PRO A 86 5.69 9.32 16.58
C PRO A 86 5.07 7.94 16.37
N ILE A 87 5.86 7.02 15.80
CA ILE A 87 5.51 5.62 15.58
C ILE A 87 6.12 4.81 16.71
N LEU A 88 5.30 4.50 17.74
CA LEU A 88 5.76 3.86 18.96
C LEU A 88 5.81 2.33 18.84
N LEU A 89 6.73 1.73 19.57
CA LEU A 89 6.78 0.29 19.84
C LEU A 89 7.05 0.09 21.33
N LEU A 90 6.24 -0.75 21.97
CA LEU A 90 6.52 -1.25 23.31
C LEU A 90 7.12 -2.66 23.21
N THR A 91 8.20 -2.91 23.93
CA THR A 91 8.73 -4.26 24.15
C THR A 91 8.41 -4.65 25.58
N ILE A 92 7.57 -5.68 25.75
CA ILE A 92 7.01 -6.08 27.04
C ILE A 92 7.44 -7.52 27.35
N THR A 93 8.02 -7.71 28.52
CA THR A 93 8.49 -9.01 29.03
C THR A 93 8.71 -8.91 30.54
N SER A 94 9.23 -9.96 31.21
CA SER A 94 9.60 -9.83 32.63
C SER A 94 10.74 -8.83 32.84
N ALA A 95 10.84 -8.24 34.05
CA ALA A 95 11.92 -7.35 34.41
C ALA A 95 13.31 -8.01 34.22
N LYS A 96 13.41 -9.31 34.51
CA LYS A 96 14.62 -10.11 34.27
C LYS A 96 15.01 -10.15 32.79
N ASN A 97 14.04 -10.35 31.90
CA ASN A 97 14.29 -10.40 30.47
C ASN A 97 14.61 -9.02 29.89
N GLN A 98 14.04 -7.94 30.42
CA GLN A 98 14.37 -6.57 30.02
C GLN A 98 15.85 -6.26 30.14
N THR A 99 16.50 -6.72 31.21
CA THR A 99 17.94 -6.52 31.41
C THR A 99 18.81 -7.29 30.41
N ASN A 100 18.23 -8.31 29.73
CA ASN A 100 18.94 -9.18 28.77
C ASN A 100 18.32 -9.17 27.40
N ILE A 101 17.47 -8.20 27.10
CA ILE A 101 16.59 -8.21 25.91
C ILE A 101 17.35 -8.33 24.59
N GLU A 102 18.51 -7.70 24.47
CA GLU A 102 19.31 -7.78 23.23
C GLU A 102 19.95 -9.18 23.07
N SER A 103 20.42 -9.82 24.14
CA SER A 103 20.90 -11.20 24.09
C SER A 103 19.81 -12.18 23.71
N ILE A 104 18.58 -12.00 24.27
CA ILE A 104 17.39 -12.80 23.90
C ILE A 104 17.10 -12.64 22.42
N ARG A 105 17.08 -11.40 21.92
CA ARG A 105 16.84 -11.11 20.52
C ARG A 105 17.88 -11.78 19.60
N GLN A 106 19.17 -11.66 19.93
CA GLN A 106 20.24 -12.26 19.14
C GLN A 106 20.14 -13.79 19.10
N THR A 107 19.86 -14.42 20.24
CA THR A 107 19.65 -15.86 20.35
C THR A 107 18.44 -16.30 19.52
N HIS A 108 17.33 -15.53 19.58
CA HIS A 108 16.12 -15.79 18.79
C HIS A 108 16.41 -15.72 17.29
N ILE A 109 17.14 -14.71 16.83
CA ILE A 109 17.54 -14.60 15.42
C ILE A 109 18.47 -15.73 14.99
N ALA A 110 19.37 -16.19 15.87
CA ALA A 110 20.27 -17.31 15.58
C ALA A 110 19.51 -18.61 15.25
N ASN A 111 18.30 -18.83 15.81
CA ASN A 111 17.45 -19.99 15.48
C ASN A 111 17.14 -20.11 13.99
N THR A 112 17.16 -19.01 13.24
CA THR A 112 16.89 -19.01 11.79
C THR A 112 18.07 -19.50 10.95
N SER A 113 19.24 -19.74 11.56
CA SER A 113 20.47 -20.09 10.85
C SER A 113 21.24 -21.27 11.46
N THR A 114 20.99 -21.60 12.70
CA THR A 114 21.70 -22.63 13.47
C THR A 114 20.71 -23.60 14.13
N ASN A 115 21.21 -24.79 14.55
CA ASN A 115 20.44 -25.77 15.31
C ASN A 115 20.56 -25.47 16.81
N VAL A 116 20.01 -24.34 17.25
CA VAL A 116 19.97 -24.00 18.68
C VAL A 116 18.84 -24.76 19.37
N ASP A 117 19.03 -25.16 20.61
CA ASP A 117 17.95 -25.68 21.45
C ASP A 117 16.97 -24.55 21.77
N THR A 118 15.71 -24.77 21.39
CA THR A 118 14.63 -23.78 21.55
C THR A 118 13.85 -23.99 22.87
N SER A 119 14.13 -25.04 23.63
CA SER A 119 13.33 -25.47 24.80
C SER A 119 13.19 -24.40 25.86
N ASN A 120 14.24 -23.59 26.08
CA ASN A 120 14.28 -22.54 27.12
C ASN A 120 14.24 -21.12 26.55
N GLN A 121 13.95 -20.95 25.27
CA GLN A 121 13.93 -19.62 24.66
C GLN A 121 12.56 -18.97 24.78
N PRO A 122 12.49 -17.66 25.08
CA PRO A 122 11.24 -16.92 24.99
C PRO A 122 10.70 -16.90 23.56
N ILE A 123 9.38 -17.07 23.42
CA ILE A 123 8.69 -16.85 22.15
C ILE A 123 8.50 -15.35 21.91
N VAL A 124 8.57 -14.91 20.67
CA VAL A 124 8.35 -13.51 20.28
C VAL A 124 7.00 -13.36 19.61
N VAL A 125 6.13 -12.53 20.19
CA VAL A 125 4.78 -12.23 19.68
C VAL A 125 4.73 -10.75 19.31
N TYR A 126 4.29 -10.42 18.10
CA TYR A 126 4.11 -9.04 17.66
C TYR A 126 2.61 -8.75 17.49
N GLN A 127 2.06 -7.90 18.34
CA GLN A 127 0.65 -7.51 18.31
C GLN A 127 0.51 -6.07 17.84
N GLY A 128 -0.21 -5.88 16.74
CA GLY A 128 -0.42 -4.57 16.12
C GLY A 128 -1.89 -4.18 16.08
N PHE A 129 -2.17 -2.94 16.44
CA PHE A 129 -3.53 -2.43 16.62
C PHE A 129 -3.84 -1.31 15.62
N SER A 130 -5.07 -1.34 15.07
CA SER A 130 -5.68 -0.28 14.27
C SER A 130 -4.80 0.24 13.13
N ILE A 131 -4.44 -0.64 12.19
CA ILE A 131 -3.79 -0.24 10.92
C ILE A 131 -4.78 0.58 10.06
N HIS A 132 -6.08 0.35 10.21
CA HIS A 132 -7.12 1.24 9.76
C HIS A 132 -7.58 2.08 10.95
N GLY A 133 -7.41 3.40 10.87
CA GLY A 133 -7.63 4.27 12.02
C GLY A 133 -9.10 4.40 12.43
N ASN A 134 -10.04 4.12 11.52
CA ASN A 134 -11.47 4.07 11.81
C ASN A 134 -11.99 2.67 12.21
N GLU A 135 -11.08 1.80 12.61
CA GLU A 135 -11.33 0.53 13.26
C GLU A 135 -10.79 0.61 14.70
N PRO A 136 -11.46 1.37 15.59
CA PRO A 136 -10.85 1.94 16.81
C PRO A 136 -10.75 0.99 17.99
N SER A 137 -11.54 -0.10 18.02
CA SER A 137 -11.59 -0.99 19.19
C SER A 137 -10.23 -1.61 19.50
N GLY A 138 -9.41 -1.89 18.49
CA GLY A 138 -8.06 -2.41 18.67
C GLY A 138 -7.15 -1.48 19.49
N ALA A 139 -6.98 -0.23 19.07
CA ALA A 139 -6.12 0.74 19.79
C ALA A 139 -6.64 1.03 21.21
N ASN A 140 -7.96 1.06 21.41
CA ASN A 140 -8.56 1.23 22.73
C ASN A 140 -8.38 -0.01 23.60
N ALA A 141 -8.49 -1.21 23.06
CA ALA A 141 -8.14 -2.45 23.76
C ALA A 141 -6.66 -2.48 24.17
N GLY A 142 -5.81 -1.90 23.32
CA GLY A 142 -4.37 -1.75 23.59
C GLY A 142 -4.06 -1.00 24.89
N LEU A 143 -4.91 -0.04 25.32
CA LEU A 143 -4.77 0.65 26.60
C LEU A 143 -4.91 -0.34 27.79
N ALA A 144 -6.00 -1.10 27.80
CA ALA A 144 -6.28 -2.09 28.84
C ALA A 144 -5.27 -3.25 28.80
N TYR A 145 -4.86 -3.68 27.61
CA TYR A 145 -3.92 -4.76 27.38
C TYR A 145 -2.51 -4.40 27.89
N ALA A 146 -2.01 -3.21 27.56
CA ALA A 146 -0.72 -2.73 28.07
C ALA A 146 -0.75 -2.57 29.61
N TYR A 147 -1.86 -2.07 30.18
CA TYR A 147 -2.05 -2.03 31.63
C TYR A 147 -1.99 -3.43 32.26
N TYR A 148 -2.72 -4.39 31.71
CA TYR A 148 -2.71 -5.78 32.17
C TYR A 148 -1.28 -6.33 32.22
N LEU A 149 -0.52 -6.21 31.16
CA LEU A 149 0.85 -6.74 31.08
C LEU A 149 1.82 -6.03 32.05
N ALA A 150 1.61 -4.74 32.29
CA ALA A 150 2.42 -3.96 33.21
C ALA A 150 2.11 -4.25 34.68
N ALA A 151 0.80 -4.36 35.01
CA ALA A 151 0.31 -4.32 36.40
C ALA A 151 -0.06 -5.70 36.99
N ALA A 152 -0.39 -6.70 36.16
CA ALA A 152 -0.81 -8.02 36.62
C ALA A 152 0.32 -8.71 37.40
N GLN A 153 -0.04 -9.30 38.55
CA GLN A 153 0.89 -9.96 39.50
C GLN A 153 0.54 -11.43 39.67
N GLY A 154 1.49 -12.21 40.14
CA GLY A 154 1.36 -13.62 40.47
C GLY A 154 2.36 -14.52 39.74
N ALA A 155 2.61 -15.70 40.27
CA ALA A 155 3.63 -16.63 39.77
C ALA A 155 3.41 -17.05 38.31
N GLU A 156 2.15 -17.26 37.90
CA GLU A 156 1.83 -17.65 36.51
C GLU A 156 2.06 -16.51 35.55
N ILE A 157 1.78 -15.26 35.93
CA ILE A 157 2.06 -14.08 35.12
C ILE A 157 3.56 -13.91 34.92
N GLU A 158 4.34 -14.01 35.98
CA GLU A 158 5.81 -13.94 35.91
C GLU A 158 6.38 -15.06 35.05
N LYS A 159 5.89 -16.28 35.19
CA LYS A 159 6.31 -17.43 34.40
C LYS A 159 6.01 -17.23 32.92
N MET A 160 4.83 -16.71 32.58
CA MET A 160 4.46 -16.39 31.21
C MET A 160 5.39 -15.32 30.64
N LEU A 161 5.59 -14.20 31.33
CA LEU A 161 6.45 -13.10 30.88
C LEU A 161 7.94 -13.50 30.79
N ASN A 162 8.42 -14.42 31.63
CA ASN A 162 9.78 -14.98 31.53
C ASN A 162 9.99 -15.82 30.26
N ASN A 163 8.93 -16.37 29.68
CA ASN A 163 8.97 -17.22 28.49
C ASN A 163 8.52 -16.52 27.22
N MET A 164 8.31 -15.19 27.26
CA MET A 164 7.74 -14.43 26.15
C MET A 164 8.34 -13.03 26.05
N VAL A 165 8.51 -12.56 24.81
CA VAL A 165 8.73 -11.15 24.47
C VAL A 165 7.56 -10.70 23.61
N ILE A 166 6.83 -9.70 24.06
CA ILE A 166 5.69 -9.12 23.33
C ILE A 166 6.14 -7.79 22.74
N LEU A 167 6.10 -7.69 21.42
CA LEU A 167 6.25 -6.45 20.68
C LEU A 167 4.83 -5.89 20.47
N MET A 168 4.53 -4.77 21.05
CA MET A 168 3.22 -4.15 20.93
C MET A 168 3.33 -2.84 20.15
N ASP A 169 2.64 -2.77 19.02
CA ASP A 169 2.44 -1.54 18.27
C ASP A 169 1.03 -1.01 18.60
N PRO A 170 0.91 0.02 19.46
CA PRO A 170 -0.39 0.45 19.96
C PRO A 170 -1.22 1.18 18.91
N ALA A 171 -0.60 1.60 17.79
CA ALA A 171 -1.23 2.34 16.71
C ALA A 171 -0.42 2.20 15.43
N PHE A 172 -0.75 1.22 14.58
CA PHE A 172 -0.13 1.11 13.25
C PHE A 172 -0.40 2.34 12.36
N ASN A 173 -1.52 3.06 12.60
CA ASN A 173 -1.93 4.23 11.86
C ASN A 173 -2.22 5.43 12.77
N PRO A 174 -1.18 6.14 13.25
CA PRO A 174 -1.37 7.32 14.10
C PRO A 174 -2.24 8.42 13.49
N ASP A 175 -2.07 8.70 12.19
CA ASP A 175 -2.79 9.76 11.48
C ASP A 175 -4.28 9.42 11.31
N GLY A 176 -4.57 8.17 10.95
CA GLY A 176 -5.94 7.69 10.79
C GLY A 176 -6.71 7.62 12.11
N ILE A 177 -6.08 7.12 13.19
CA ILE A 177 -6.69 7.09 14.54
C ILE A 177 -7.03 8.52 15.00
N GLN A 178 -6.11 9.46 14.83
CA GLN A 178 -6.34 10.85 15.20
C GLN A 178 -7.53 11.46 14.45
N ARG A 179 -7.62 11.20 13.15
CA ARG A 179 -8.71 11.69 12.29
C ARG A 179 -10.05 11.11 12.70
N PHE A 180 -10.13 9.80 12.92
CA PHE A 180 -11.35 9.12 13.32
C PHE A 180 -11.79 9.51 14.73
N ALA A 181 -10.88 9.49 15.73
CA ALA A 181 -11.21 9.87 17.09
C ALA A 181 -11.76 11.29 17.18
N HIS A 182 -11.16 12.22 16.42
CA HIS A 182 -11.69 13.60 16.34
C HIS A 182 -13.11 13.62 15.79
N TRP A 183 -13.39 12.89 14.71
CA TRP A 183 -14.73 12.81 14.13
C TRP A 183 -15.75 12.20 15.11
N ALA A 184 -15.52 11.00 15.59
CA ALA A 184 -16.46 10.29 16.46
C ALA A 184 -16.71 11.06 17.76
N ASN A 185 -15.65 11.56 18.40
CA ASN A 185 -15.77 12.29 19.67
C ASN A 185 -16.47 13.65 19.51
N SER A 186 -16.26 14.37 18.41
CA SER A 186 -16.91 15.66 18.17
C SER A 186 -18.40 15.55 17.80
N ASN A 187 -18.85 14.34 17.42
CA ASN A 187 -20.27 14.07 17.13
C ASN A 187 -20.96 13.26 18.23
N LYS A 188 -20.25 12.88 19.31
CA LYS A 188 -20.83 12.13 20.44
C LYS A 188 -21.88 12.94 21.20
N SER A 189 -23.06 12.38 21.37
CA SER A 189 -24.11 12.91 22.21
C SER A 189 -23.96 12.44 23.66
N LYS A 190 -24.40 13.25 24.64
CA LYS A 190 -24.48 12.84 26.06
C LYS A 190 -25.38 11.61 26.23
N ASN A 191 -26.52 11.61 25.55
CA ASN A 191 -27.41 10.45 25.46
C ASN A 191 -27.07 9.73 24.17
N LEU A 192 -26.40 8.59 24.26
CA LEU A 192 -25.97 7.85 23.11
C LEU A 192 -27.15 7.42 22.24
N ASN A 193 -27.04 7.62 20.94
CA ASN A 193 -28.07 7.26 19.97
C ASN A 193 -27.57 6.10 19.08
N PRO A 194 -28.23 4.91 19.12
CA PRO A 194 -27.80 3.75 18.35
C PRO A 194 -28.28 3.78 16.88
N ASP A 195 -29.09 4.75 16.47
CA ASP A 195 -29.61 4.86 15.11
C ASP A 195 -28.46 5.05 14.11
N GLY A 196 -28.27 4.09 13.20
CA GLY A 196 -27.22 4.10 12.18
C GLY A 196 -27.27 5.29 11.21
N ASN A 197 -28.33 6.11 11.23
CA ASN A 197 -28.43 7.36 10.46
C ASN A 197 -27.81 8.55 11.19
N ASP A 198 -27.37 8.40 12.45
CA ASP A 198 -26.73 9.49 13.18
C ASP A 198 -25.42 9.90 12.51
N ARG A 199 -25.14 11.20 12.54
CA ARG A 199 -23.94 11.81 11.94
C ARG A 199 -22.64 11.17 12.45
N GLU A 200 -22.61 10.69 13.68
CA GLU A 200 -21.42 10.06 14.27
C GLU A 200 -20.88 8.91 13.40
N TYR A 201 -21.75 8.15 12.75
CA TYR A 201 -21.40 6.94 11.98
C TYR A 201 -21.04 7.23 10.52
N HIS A 202 -21.13 8.49 10.08
CA HIS A 202 -20.90 8.93 8.70
C HIS A 202 -19.67 9.84 8.60
N GLU A 203 -18.49 9.26 8.66
CA GLU A 203 -17.24 10.02 8.54
C GLU A 203 -17.20 10.81 7.24
N THR A 204 -16.65 12.03 7.34
CA THR A 204 -16.36 12.83 6.15
C THR A 204 -15.24 12.20 5.31
N TRP A 205 -15.34 12.38 3.99
CA TRP A 205 -14.28 12.00 3.07
C TRP A 205 -12.93 12.67 3.46
N PRO A 206 -11.77 11.96 3.44
CA PRO A 206 -11.52 10.58 3.00
C PRO A 206 -11.69 9.52 4.09
N ASN A 207 -12.17 9.87 5.28
CA ASN A 207 -12.31 9.08 6.50
C ASN A 207 -11.00 8.69 7.21
N GLY A 208 -11.11 8.02 8.36
CA GLY A 208 -9.96 7.64 9.20
C GLY A 208 -9.28 6.33 8.81
N ARG A 209 -9.78 5.61 7.79
CA ARG A 209 -9.20 4.31 7.41
C ARG A 209 -7.73 4.41 7.03
N THR A 210 -7.37 5.41 6.23
CA THR A 210 -6.10 5.54 5.55
C THR A 210 -5.11 6.46 6.27
N ASN A 211 -3.83 6.45 5.87
CA ASN A 211 -2.82 7.38 6.35
C ASN A 211 -2.99 8.79 5.73
N HIS A 212 -1.97 9.66 5.88
CA HIS A 212 -1.97 11.03 5.37
C HIS A 212 -2.28 11.14 3.86
N TYR A 213 -1.61 10.33 3.01
CA TYR A 213 -1.82 10.32 1.56
C TYR A 213 -2.92 9.37 1.10
N TRP A 214 -3.82 8.98 1.98
CA TRP A 214 -4.99 8.14 1.70
C TRP A 214 -4.66 6.72 1.22
N PHE A 215 -3.51 6.18 1.65
CA PHE A 215 -3.15 4.78 1.40
C PHE A 215 -3.77 3.84 2.43
N ASP A 216 -4.26 2.70 1.96
CA ASP A 216 -4.51 1.54 2.82
C ASP A 216 -3.16 0.91 3.19
N MET A 217 -2.74 1.12 4.44
CA MET A 217 -1.44 0.63 4.90
C MET A 217 -1.40 -0.89 5.08
N ASN A 218 -2.57 -1.55 5.16
CA ASN A 218 -2.64 -3.01 5.17
C ASN A 218 -2.54 -3.63 3.77
N ARG A 219 -1.95 -2.89 2.84
CA ARG A 219 -1.53 -3.34 1.51
C ARG A 219 -0.04 -3.07 1.25
N ASP A 220 0.67 -2.51 2.23
CA ASP A 220 2.06 -2.04 2.08
C ASP A 220 3.09 -2.83 2.92
N TRP A 221 2.74 -4.04 3.40
CA TRP A 221 3.70 -4.89 4.12
C TRP A 221 4.81 -5.44 3.21
N LEU A 222 4.50 -5.78 1.97
CA LEU A 222 5.47 -6.27 0.99
C LEU A 222 6.10 -5.14 0.15
N PRO A 223 5.35 -4.15 -0.37
CA PRO A 223 5.93 -3.03 -1.12
C PRO A 223 6.76 -2.05 -0.28
N VAL A 224 6.41 -1.84 0.98
CA VAL A 224 7.13 -1.01 1.98
C VAL A 224 7.42 0.41 1.46
N GLN A 225 6.40 1.12 1.01
CA GLN A 225 6.58 2.47 0.46
C GLN A 225 6.45 3.57 1.52
N LEU A 226 5.60 3.36 2.52
CA LEU A 226 5.18 4.35 3.50
C LEU A 226 6.11 4.39 4.74
N PRO A 227 6.24 5.52 5.46
CA PRO A 227 7.10 5.61 6.65
C PRO A 227 6.67 4.64 7.74
N GLU A 228 5.38 4.49 7.99
CA GLU A 228 4.83 3.55 8.97
C GLU A 228 5.19 2.10 8.60
N SER A 229 5.10 1.76 7.32
CA SER A 229 5.48 0.43 6.81
C SER A 229 6.98 0.17 6.97
N LYS A 230 7.81 1.18 6.70
CA LYS A 230 9.28 1.08 6.90
C LYS A 230 9.62 0.81 8.36
N ALA A 231 8.95 1.49 9.29
CA ALA A 231 9.15 1.31 10.73
C ALA A 231 8.79 -0.12 11.18
N ARG A 232 7.58 -0.62 10.82
CA ARG A 232 7.12 -1.95 11.24
C ARG A 232 7.88 -3.09 10.56
N ILE A 233 8.23 -2.97 9.27
CA ILE A 233 9.01 -4.00 8.56
C ILE A 233 10.44 -4.08 9.09
N ASN A 234 11.05 -2.93 9.44
CA ASN A 234 12.34 -2.95 10.12
C ASN A 234 12.27 -3.66 11.49
N THR A 235 11.21 -3.41 12.27
CA THR A 235 10.93 -4.13 13.52
C THR A 235 10.73 -5.61 13.27
N PHE A 236 9.91 -5.99 12.28
CA PHE A 236 9.67 -7.38 11.93
C PHE A 236 10.96 -8.13 11.60
N HIS A 237 11.81 -7.58 10.74
CA HIS A 237 13.09 -8.23 10.39
C HIS A 237 14.14 -8.15 11.48
N LYS A 238 14.06 -7.16 12.41
CA LYS A 238 14.92 -7.06 13.59
C LYS A 238 14.64 -8.19 14.57
N TRP A 239 13.37 -8.60 14.68
CA TRP A 239 12.93 -9.58 15.66
C TRP A 239 12.53 -10.94 15.07
N LEU A 240 12.02 -11.01 13.85
CA LEU A 240 11.41 -12.20 13.23
C LEU A 240 10.41 -12.87 14.21
N PRO A 241 9.31 -12.18 14.57
CA PRO A 241 8.36 -12.69 15.56
C PRO A 241 7.81 -14.04 15.14
N ASN A 242 7.45 -14.87 16.08
CA ASN A 242 6.85 -16.19 15.84
C ASN A 242 5.37 -16.10 15.45
N ILE A 243 4.68 -15.13 16.05
CA ILE A 243 3.28 -14.80 15.78
C ILE A 243 3.18 -13.30 15.54
N LEU A 244 2.38 -12.88 14.57
CA LEU A 244 1.98 -11.50 14.38
C LEU A 244 0.46 -11.43 14.31
N THR A 245 -0.17 -10.53 15.09
CA THR A 245 -1.61 -10.28 15.01
C THR A 245 -1.91 -8.89 14.47
N ASP A 246 -2.96 -8.82 13.64
CA ASP A 246 -3.46 -7.62 12.99
C ASP A 246 -4.93 -7.43 13.37
N HIS A 247 -5.21 -6.42 14.21
CA HIS A 247 -6.52 -6.19 14.81
C HIS A 247 -7.34 -5.21 14.00
N HIS A 248 -8.46 -5.70 13.44
CA HIS A 248 -9.36 -4.98 12.53
C HIS A 248 -10.81 -4.93 12.99
N GLU A 249 -11.63 -4.19 12.24
CA GLU A 249 -13.09 -4.19 12.34
C GLU A 249 -13.72 -4.31 10.95
N MET A 250 -14.87 -5.00 10.93
CA MET A 250 -15.71 -5.19 9.75
C MET A 250 -17.09 -4.52 9.91
N GLY A 251 -18.04 -4.82 9.04
CA GLY A 251 -19.38 -4.23 9.08
C GLY A 251 -20.13 -4.49 10.40
N THR A 252 -20.95 -3.56 10.83
CA THR A 252 -21.69 -3.56 12.11
C THR A 252 -22.57 -4.81 12.32
N ASN A 253 -23.14 -5.35 11.23
CA ASN A 253 -23.99 -6.56 11.28
C ASN A 253 -23.21 -7.88 11.31
N SER A 254 -21.89 -7.82 11.50
CA SER A 254 -21.01 -8.98 11.69
C SER A 254 -20.78 -9.27 13.17
N THR A 255 -20.13 -10.40 13.46
CA THR A 255 -19.78 -10.80 14.84
C THR A 255 -18.28 -10.60 15.09
N PHE A 256 -17.53 -11.67 15.26
CA PHE A 256 -16.08 -11.64 15.36
C PHE A 256 -15.48 -12.72 14.47
N PHE A 257 -14.41 -12.39 13.74
CA PHE A 257 -13.67 -13.33 12.94
C PHE A 257 -12.24 -13.46 13.46
N PHE A 258 -11.69 -14.68 13.41
CA PHE A 258 -10.26 -14.94 13.56
C PHE A 258 -9.81 -16.02 12.58
N GLN A 259 -8.57 -15.92 12.11
CA GLN A 259 -7.99 -16.95 11.23
C GLN A 259 -7.87 -18.33 11.93
N PRO A 260 -7.87 -19.44 11.12
CA PRO A 260 -7.66 -19.47 9.68
C PRO A 260 -8.84 -18.94 8.88
N GLY A 261 -8.53 -18.42 7.68
CA GLY A 261 -9.52 -18.02 6.67
C GLY A 261 -9.96 -19.19 5.79
N GLU A 262 -10.44 -18.89 4.59
CA GLU A 262 -10.90 -19.88 3.63
C GLU A 262 -9.75 -20.82 3.21
N PRO A 263 -9.81 -22.13 3.48
CA PRO A 263 -8.66 -23.05 3.28
C PRO A 263 -8.19 -23.18 1.83
N THR A 264 -9.07 -22.93 0.84
CA THR A 264 -8.74 -23.02 -0.59
C THR A 264 -8.02 -21.77 -1.11
N ARG A 265 -7.98 -20.70 -0.30
CA ARG A 265 -7.46 -19.38 -0.67
C ARG A 265 -6.17 -19.00 0.05
N VAL A 266 -5.33 -20.00 0.29
CA VAL A 266 -3.99 -19.80 0.87
C VAL A 266 -2.95 -19.74 -0.24
N HIS A 267 -1.98 -18.85 -0.12
CA HIS A 267 -0.91 -18.75 -1.12
C HIS A 267 -0.01 -20.01 -1.10
N PRO A 268 0.30 -20.62 -2.25
CA PRO A 268 1.06 -21.88 -2.29
C PRO A 268 2.48 -21.83 -1.72
N LEU A 269 3.07 -20.68 -1.48
CA LEU A 269 4.35 -20.53 -0.78
C LEU A 269 4.20 -20.58 0.74
N THR A 270 2.99 -20.45 1.30
CA THR A 270 2.70 -20.66 2.72
C THR A 270 2.69 -22.16 3.02
N PRO A 271 3.52 -22.66 3.94
CA PRO A 271 3.53 -24.09 4.27
C PRO A 271 2.21 -24.55 4.92
N SER A 272 1.75 -25.78 4.64
CA SER A 272 0.53 -26.34 5.26
C SER A 272 0.59 -26.34 6.80
N VAL A 273 1.76 -26.61 7.37
CA VAL A 273 1.99 -26.57 8.84
C VAL A 273 1.72 -25.19 9.43
N ASN A 274 1.89 -24.10 8.67
CA ASN A 274 1.52 -22.76 9.11
C ASN A 274 0.01 -22.72 9.38
N GLN A 275 -0.81 -23.17 8.44
CA GLN A 275 -2.28 -23.18 8.56
C GLN A 275 -2.77 -24.13 9.66
N GLU A 276 -2.10 -25.30 9.83
CA GLU A 276 -2.38 -26.23 10.94
C GLU A 276 -2.14 -25.57 12.31
N LEU A 277 -1.03 -24.84 12.44
CA LEU A 277 -0.72 -24.09 13.68
C LEU A 277 -1.66 -22.91 13.90
N THR A 278 -2.06 -22.21 12.83
CA THR A 278 -3.07 -21.15 12.89
C THR A 278 -4.41 -21.68 13.40
N ALA A 279 -4.85 -22.84 12.89
CA ALA A 279 -6.07 -23.51 13.35
C ALA A 279 -5.97 -23.92 14.83
N GLU A 280 -4.82 -24.44 15.27
CA GLU A 280 -4.60 -24.82 16.67
C GLU A 280 -4.63 -23.59 17.59
N ILE A 281 -4.02 -22.45 17.19
CA ILE A 281 -4.12 -21.16 17.89
C ILE A 281 -5.59 -20.71 17.94
N GLY A 282 -6.33 -20.88 16.84
CA GLY A 282 -7.76 -20.58 16.75
C GLY A 282 -8.61 -21.27 17.82
N THR A 283 -8.22 -22.48 18.28
CA THR A 283 -8.93 -23.16 19.39
C THR A 283 -8.84 -22.42 20.73
N TYR A 284 -7.75 -21.68 20.96
CA TYR A 284 -7.62 -20.82 22.14
C TYR A 284 -8.52 -19.59 22.04
N HIS A 285 -8.63 -19.02 20.86
CA HIS A 285 -9.55 -17.91 20.61
C HIS A 285 -11.01 -18.37 20.83
N ALA A 286 -11.42 -19.48 20.19
CA ALA A 286 -12.74 -20.05 20.35
C ALA A 286 -13.11 -20.24 21.84
N LYS A 287 -12.24 -20.91 22.60
CA LYS A 287 -12.44 -21.13 24.05
C LYS A 287 -12.58 -19.82 24.83
N ALA A 288 -11.81 -18.80 24.48
CA ALA A 288 -11.87 -17.51 25.16
C ALA A 288 -13.18 -16.76 24.84
N PHE A 289 -13.64 -16.81 23.59
CA PHE A 289 -14.90 -16.20 23.14
C PHE A 289 -16.13 -16.95 23.69
N ASP A 290 -16.09 -18.30 23.73
CA ASP A 290 -17.13 -19.12 24.39
C ASP A 290 -17.32 -18.71 25.85
N LYS A 291 -16.21 -18.48 26.57
CA LYS A 291 -16.24 -18.08 27.99
C LYS A 291 -16.94 -16.74 28.22
N ILE A 292 -16.78 -15.78 27.30
CA ILE A 292 -17.42 -14.46 27.39
C ILE A 292 -18.77 -14.38 26.66
N GLY A 293 -19.21 -15.48 26.03
CA GLY A 293 -20.48 -15.58 25.29
C GLY A 293 -20.56 -14.68 24.06
N SER A 294 -19.45 -14.38 23.39
CA SER A 294 -19.41 -13.57 22.19
C SER A 294 -19.38 -14.46 20.95
N LEU A 295 -20.26 -14.19 19.98
CA LEU A 295 -20.33 -14.94 18.72
C LEU A 295 -19.12 -14.68 17.83
N TYR A 296 -18.66 -15.74 17.16
CA TYR A 296 -17.52 -15.69 16.26
C TYR A 296 -17.66 -16.69 15.11
N TYR A 297 -16.79 -16.56 14.10
CA TYR A 297 -16.61 -17.52 13.01
C TYR A 297 -15.15 -17.54 12.51
N SER A 298 -14.79 -18.61 11.82
CA SER A 298 -13.49 -18.81 11.17
C SER A 298 -13.66 -19.65 9.90
N GLU A 299 -12.61 -19.87 9.14
CA GLU A 299 -12.54 -20.71 7.94
C GLU A 299 -13.48 -20.27 6.80
N GLU A 300 -13.83 -19.01 6.74
CA GLU A 300 -14.66 -18.44 5.69
C GLU A 300 -14.32 -16.97 5.39
N ASN A 301 -14.79 -16.45 4.24
CA ASN A 301 -14.69 -15.07 3.74
C ASN A 301 -13.29 -14.56 3.43
N TYR A 302 -12.36 -14.59 4.38
CA TYR A 302 -11.03 -14.01 4.25
C TYR A 302 -10.06 -14.98 3.60
N ASP A 303 -9.16 -14.47 2.73
CA ASP A 303 -8.08 -15.22 2.13
C ASP A 303 -6.75 -14.99 2.85
N ASP A 304 -5.84 -15.93 2.67
CA ASP A 304 -4.44 -15.83 3.12
C ASP A 304 -3.50 -15.84 1.92
N TYR A 305 -3.75 -14.93 0.95
CA TYR A 305 -3.11 -14.98 -0.36
C TYR A 305 -2.09 -13.86 -0.61
N TYR A 306 -2.50 -12.57 -0.48
CA TYR A 306 -1.61 -11.44 -0.80
C TYR A 306 -0.68 -11.12 0.36
N TYR A 307 0.62 -11.33 0.19
CA TYR A 307 1.65 -11.06 1.20
C TYR A 307 1.88 -9.57 1.54
N GLY A 308 1.11 -8.68 1.00
CA GLY A 308 1.10 -7.25 1.38
C GLY A 308 0.19 -6.93 2.57
N LYS A 309 -0.46 -7.91 3.20
CA LYS A 309 -1.30 -7.78 4.40
C LYS A 309 -0.55 -8.20 5.66
N GLY A 310 -0.92 -7.63 6.82
CA GLY A 310 -0.33 -7.95 8.12
C GLY A 310 -0.54 -9.40 8.53
N SER A 311 -1.68 -9.97 8.19
CA SER A 311 -1.99 -11.37 8.47
C SER A 311 -1.27 -12.39 7.57
N THR A 312 -0.77 -11.99 6.40
CA THR A 312 -0.21 -12.92 5.40
C THR A 312 1.32 -12.74 5.22
N PHE A 313 1.83 -11.52 5.39
CA PHE A 313 3.27 -11.24 5.28
C PHE A 313 4.14 -12.10 6.21
N PRO A 314 3.72 -12.36 7.47
CA PRO A 314 4.49 -13.24 8.38
C PRO A 314 4.71 -14.64 7.83
N ASP A 315 3.74 -15.22 7.13
CA ASP A 315 3.74 -16.62 6.70
C ASP A 315 4.84 -16.95 5.69
N VAL A 316 5.18 -16.01 4.83
CA VAL A 316 6.30 -16.17 3.88
C VAL A 316 7.66 -15.90 4.54
N ASN A 317 7.66 -15.54 5.81
CA ASN A 317 8.84 -15.25 6.63
C ASN A 317 9.00 -16.21 7.85
N GLY A 318 8.28 -17.33 7.87
CA GLY A 318 8.38 -18.34 8.92
C GLY A 318 7.74 -17.94 10.24
N SER A 319 6.84 -16.98 10.22
CA SER A 319 5.98 -16.57 11.31
C SER A 319 4.55 -17.07 11.06
N ILE A 320 3.65 -16.87 12.01
CA ILE A 320 2.21 -17.12 11.87
C ILE A 320 1.52 -15.77 11.91
N GLY A 321 0.87 -15.37 10.79
CA GLY A 321 0.06 -14.16 10.73
C GLY A 321 -1.38 -14.46 11.14
N ILE A 322 -2.02 -13.56 11.90
CA ILE A 322 -3.40 -13.75 12.37
C ILE A 322 -4.18 -12.45 12.16
N LEU A 323 -5.29 -12.54 11.44
CA LEU A 323 -6.29 -11.49 11.30
C LEU A 323 -7.37 -11.64 12.37
N PHE A 324 -7.69 -10.56 13.06
CA PHE A 324 -8.90 -10.42 13.85
C PHE A 324 -9.80 -9.35 13.23
N GLU A 325 -11.11 -9.66 13.09
CA GLU A 325 -12.11 -8.74 12.56
C GLU A 325 -13.31 -8.68 13.49
N GLN A 326 -13.50 -7.55 14.15
CA GLN A 326 -14.62 -7.29 15.04
C GLN A 326 -15.76 -6.59 14.28
N GLY A 327 -17.03 -7.00 14.48
CA GLY A 327 -18.18 -6.19 14.03
C GLY A 327 -18.12 -4.79 14.66
N SER A 328 -18.02 -3.74 13.85
CA SER A 328 -17.73 -2.37 14.31
C SER A 328 -18.97 -1.65 14.85
N SER A 329 -18.84 -1.01 16.00
CA SER A 329 -19.85 -0.05 16.47
C SER A 329 -19.81 1.29 15.71
N ARG A 330 -18.82 1.51 14.86
CA ARG A 330 -18.59 2.74 14.08
C ARG A 330 -18.48 4.03 14.88
N GLY A 331 -18.82 4.01 16.13
CA GLY A 331 -18.83 5.08 17.11
C GLY A 331 -19.01 4.49 18.50
N HIS A 332 -19.80 5.15 19.33
CA HIS A 332 -19.96 4.72 20.74
C HIS A 332 -20.99 3.61 20.95
N VAL A 333 -22.05 3.55 20.13
CA VAL A 333 -23.11 2.53 20.17
C VAL A 333 -23.87 2.49 18.86
N GLN A 334 -24.18 1.31 18.31
CA GLN A 334 -24.96 1.20 17.08
C GLN A 334 -25.91 0.01 17.10
N GLU A 335 -27.08 0.15 16.49
CA GLU A 335 -28.00 -0.97 16.21
C GLU A 335 -27.39 -1.92 15.20
N SER A 336 -27.54 -3.23 15.43
CA SER A 336 -27.14 -4.27 14.49
C SER A 336 -28.16 -5.39 14.45
N GLU A 337 -28.04 -6.28 13.46
CA GLU A 337 -28.84 -7.52 13.40
C GLU A 337 -28.60 -8.44 14.61
N ASN A 338 -27.48 -8.26 15.30
CA ASN A 338 -27.09 -9.00 16.51
C ASN A 338 -27.47 -8.26 17.81
N GLY A 339 -28.28 -7.21 17.75
CA GLY A 339 -28.66 -6.35 18.86
C GLY A 339 -27.85 -5.06 18.96
N ILE A 340 -27.91 -4.39 20.11
CA ILE A 340 -27.18 -3.15 20.34
C ILE A 340 -25.69 -3.45 20.53
N LEU A 341 -24.88 -2.93 19.63
CA LEU A 341 -23.42 -3.07 19.66
C LEU A 341 -22.79 -1.84 20.32
N THR A 342 -22.14 -2.03 21.46
CA THR A 342 -21.49 -0.95 22.19
C THR A 342 -19.97 -0.96 21.96
N PHE A 343 -19.35 0.22 21.97
CA PHE A 343 -17.91 0.33 21.86
C PHE A 343 -17.12 -0.42 22.96
N PRO A 344 -17.54 -0.39 24.24
CA PRO A 344 -16.91 -1.24 25.27
C PRO A 344 -16.97 -2.75 24.95
N PHE A 345 -18.07 -3.24 24.37
CA PHE A 345 -18.16 -4.64 23.95
C PHE A 345 -17.14 -5.00 22.88
N THR A 346 -16.97 -4.14 21.86
CA THR A 346 -16.00 -4.38 20.80
C THR A 346 -14.55 -4.33 21.33
N ILE A 347 -14.24 -3.42 22.25
CA ILE A 347 -12.95 -3.35 22.95
C ILE A 347 -12.68 -4.63 23.75
N ARG A 348 -13.68 -5.14 24.50
CA ARG A 348 -13.56 -6.39 25.28
C ARG A 348 -13.20 -7.57 24.39
N ASN A 349 -13.81 -7.67 23.24
CA ASN A 349 -13.53 -8.75 22.28
C ASN A 349 -12.09 -8.66 21.73
N GLN A 350 -11.62 -7.48 21.34
CA GLN A 350 -10.22 -7.28 20.91
C GLN A 350 -9.21 -7.58 22.04
N PHE A 351 -9.52 -7.15 23.26
CA PHE A 351 -8.70 -7.47 24.44
C PHE A 351 -8.65 -8.99 24.69
N THR A 352 -9.80 -9.68 24.57
CA THR A 352 -9.90 -11.14 24.71
C THR A 352 -9.06 -11.86 23.64
N ALA A 353 -9.11 -11.40 22.38
CA ALA A 353 -8.30 -11.95 21.30
C ALA A 353 -6.78 -11.74 21.56
N ALA A 354 -6.38 -10.57 22.06
CA ALA A 354 -4.99 -10.30 22.41
C ALA A 354 -4.49 -11.21 23.56
N LEU A 355 -5.30 -11.42 24.61
CA LEU A 355 -4.96 -12.33 25.72
C LEU A 355 -4.91 -13.79 25.27
N SER A 356 -5.87 -14.28 24.52
CA SER A 356 -5.89 -15.66 24.04
C SER A 356 -4.73 -15.96 23.08
N THR A 357 -4.23 -14.95 22.37
CA THR A 357 -3.02 -15.08 21.55
C THR A 357 -1.79 -15.36 22.41
N ILE A 358 -1.58 -14.62 23.52
CA ILE A 358 -0.41 -14.87 24.40
C ILE A 358 -0.56 -16.17 25.17
N GLU A 359 -1.79 -16.60 25.53
CA GLU A 359 -2.07 -17.91 26.11
C GLU A 359 -1.67 -19.03 25.13
N ALA A 360 -2.11 -18.96 23.88
CA ALA A 360 -1.72 -19.90 22.83
C ALA A 360 -0.20 -19.92 22.62
N ALA A 361 0.40 -18.73 22.48
CA ALA A 361 1.85 -18.60 22.31
C ALA A 361 2.66 -19.22 23.44
N TYR A 362 2.22 -19.04 24.70
CA TYR A 362 2.85 -19.64 25.86
C TYR A 362 2.75 -21.17 25.84
N ASN A 363 1.54 -21.70 25.64
CA ASN A 363 1.29 -23.14 25.69
C ASN A 363 1.89 -23.89 24.49
N MET A 364 1.89 -23.28 23.31
CA MET A 364 2.43 -23.86 22.07
C MET A 364 3.88 -23.43 21.79
N ARG A 365 4.55 -22.75 22.74
CA ARG A 365 5.87 -22.11 22.56
C ARG A 365 6.89 -22.99 21.84
N SER A 366 7.15 -24.17 22.34
CA SER A 366 8.15 -25.09 21.76
C SER A 366 7.77 -25.51 20.33
N LYS A 367 6.49 -25.76 20.07
CA LYS A 367 5.99 -26.17 18.75
C LYS A 367 6.19 -25.07 17.72
N ILE A 368 5.87 -23.83 18.10
CA ILE A 368 5.95 -22.65 17.19
C ILE A 368 7.42 -22.24 16.96
N LEU A 369 8.28 -22.25 17.99
CA LEU A 369 9.72 -22.01 17.82
C LEU A 369 10.37 -23.05 16.88
N ASN A 370 10.02 -24.31 17.04
CA ASN A 370 10.51 -25.40 16.17
C ASN A 370 9.99 -25.25 14.73
N TYR A 371 8.73 -24.82 14.52
CA TYR A 371 8.19 -24.51 13.20
C TYR A 371 9.04 -23.46 12.50
N GLN A 372 9.32 -22.33 13.15
CA GLN A 372 10.13 -21.26 12.56
C GLN A 372 11.54 -21.74 12.20
N GLN A 373 12.19 -22.49 13.10
CA GLN A 373 13.50 -23.09 12.80
C GLN A 373 13.45 -24.01 11.59
N GLN A 374 12.43 -24.88 11.49
CA GLN A 374 12.26 -25.80 10.39
C GLN A 374 11.95 -25.08 9.06
N PHE A 375 11.17 -23.99 9.11
CA PHE A 375 10.90 -23.14 7.95
C PHE A 375 12.19 -22.64 7.30
N TYR A 376 13.13 -22.09 8.08
CA TYR A 376 14.40 -21.59 7.56
C TYR A 376 15.36 -22.71 7.10
N LYS A 377 15.35 -23.87 7.76
CA LYS A 377 16.04 -25.07 7.27
C LYS A 377 15.54 -25.51 5.91
N ASN A 378 14.22 -25.55 5.75
CA ASN A 378 13.56 -25.91 4.50
C ASN A 378 13.86 -24.89 3.40
N ALA A 379 13.81 -23.59 3.71
CA ALA A 379 14.16 -22.52 2.77
C ALA A 379 15.58 -22.69 2.22
N LYS A 380 16.56 -22.96 3.08
CA LYS A 380 17.96 -23.23 2.70
C LYS A 380 18.08 -24.49 1.84
N SER A 381 17.41 -25.59 2.22
CA SER A 381 17.40 -26.83 1.46
C SER A 381 16.77 -26.67 0.07
N ASN A 382 15.64 -25.98 -0.01
CA ASN A 382 14.94 -25.70 -1.26
C ASN A 382 15.78 -24.81 -2.19
N ALA A 383 16.42 -23.77 -1.65
CA ALA A 383 17.35 -22.92 -2.40
C ALA A 383 18.52 -23.71 -3.00
N ALA A 384 19.11 -24.64 -2.21
CA ALA A 384 20.20 -25.49 -2.69
C ALA A 384 19.76 -26.43 -3.83
N LYS A 385 18.53 -26.97 -3.76
CA LYS A 385 17.95 -27.88 -4.78
C LYS A 385 17.42 -27.13 -6.01
N SER A 386 17.13 -25.84 -5.90
CA SER A 386 16.58 -25.03 -6.97
C SER A 386 17.52 -24.99 -8.19
N LYS A 387 16.95 -25.10 -9.39
CA LYS A 387 17.68 -24.88 -10.65
C LYS A 387 18.09 -23.42 -10.77
N THR A 388 17.25 -22.50 -10.36
CA THR A 388 17.55 -21.06 -10.31
C THR A 388 18.51 -20.77 -9.17
N LYS A 389 19.74 -20.34 -9.51
CA LYS A 389 20.77 -19.98 -8.51
C LYS A 389 20.78 -18.51 -8.18
N ALA A 390 20.39 -17.67 -9.14
CA ALA A 390 20.24 -16.24 -8.93
C ALA A 390 19.22 -15.63 -9.90
N ILE A 391 18.75 -14.45 -9.56
CA ILE A 391 17.92 -13.60 -10.42
C ILE A 391 18.72 -12.33 -10.74
N ILE A 392 18.83 -12.00 -12.03
CA ILE A 392 19.42 -10.73 -12.48
C ILE A 392 18.28 -9.81 -12.88
N PHE A 393 18.32 -8.55 -12.44
CA PHE A 393 17.37 -7.54 -12.86
C PHE A 393 18.04 -6.18 -13.08
N GLY A 394 17.47 -5.36 -13.96
CA GLY A 394 17.97 -4.01 -14.21
C GLY A 394 17.44 -3.35 -15.46
N ASP A 395 17.75 -2.07 -15.60
CA ASP A 395 17.48 -1.27 -16.80
C ASP A 395 18.64 -0.33 -17.08
N SER A 396 19.31 -0.51 -18.19
CA SER A 396 20.47 0.32 -18.58
C SER A 396 20.08 1.75 -18.99
N LYS A 397 18.81 1.99 -19.27
CA LYS A 397 18.25 3.29 -19.66
C LYS A 397 17.58 4.02 -18.48
N ASP A 398 17.23 3.30 -17.38
CA ASP A 398 16.58 3.86 -16.19
C ASP A 398 17.12 3.19 -14.93
N ALA A 399 18.25 3.67 -14.48
CA ALA A 399 18.91 3.14 -13.29
C ALA A 399 18.13 3.44 -12.01
N SER A 400 17.31 4.50 -12.00
CA SER A 400 16.52 4.90 -10.83
C SER A 400 15.44 3.86 -10.48
N LYS A 401 14.73 3.30 -11.45
CA LYS A 401 13.77 2.21 -11.19
C LYS A 401 14.47 0.96 -10.65
N THR A 402 15.62 0.61 -11.21
CA THR A 402 16.43 -0.51 -10.72
C THR A 402 16.84 -0.30 -9.25
N TRP A 403 17.27 0.91 -8.91
CA TRP A 403 17.64 1.30 -7.55
C TRP A 403 16.45 1.18 -6.57
N HIS A 404 15.26 1.64 -6.95
CA HIS A 404 14.07 1.55 -6.10
C HIS A 404 13.65 0.11 -5.83
N LEU A 405 13.77 -0.81 -6.79
CA LEU A 405 13.54 -2.22 -6.50
C LEU A 405 14.60 -2.79 -5.54
N ALA A 406 15.88 -2.44 -5.75
CA ALA A 406 16.95 -2.83 -4.83
C ALA A 406 16.75 -2.25 -3.41
N GLU A 407 16.17 -1.05 -3.30
CA GLU A 407 15.82 -0.43 -2.01
C GLU A 407 14.74 -1.25 -1.27
N ILE A 408 13.73 -1.77 -1.96
CA ILE A 408 12.73 -2.66 -1.36
C ILE A 408 13.40 -3.95 -0.85
N LEU A 409 14.29 -4.55 -1.65
CA LEU A 409 15.06 -5.72 -1.22
C LEU A 409 15.87 -5.44 0.04
N SER A 410 16.52 -4.27 0.12
CA SER A 410 17.27 -3.83 1.33
C SER A 410 16.36 -3.70 2.56
N ARG A 411 15.16 -3.14 2.43
CA ARG A 411 14.17 -3.03 3.51
C ARG A 411 13.79 -4.41 4.05
N HIS A 412 13.66 -5.39 3.17
CA HIS A 412 13.39 -6.79 3.54
C HIS A 412 14.64 -7.59 3.95
N LYS A 413 15.81 -6.94 4.08
CA LYS A 413 17.07 -7.60 4.45
C LYS A 413 17.46 -8.74 3.47
N ILE A 414 16.99 -8.67 2.23
CA ILE A 414 17.42 -9.58 1.15
C ILE A 414 18.79 -9.13 0.67
N LYS A 415 19.73 -10.07 0.60
CA LYS A 415 21.08 -9.83 0.08
C LYS A 415 21.05 -9.82 -1.45
N PHE A 416 21.75 -8.86 -2.03
CA PHE A 416 21.99 -8.77 -3.48
C PHE A 416 23.36 -8.18 -3.77
N ASN A 417 23.85 -8.41 -4.97
CA ASN A 417 25.17 -8.07 -5.41
C ASN A 417 25.14 -7.17 -6.65
N GLN A 418 26.19 -6.41 -6.84
CA GLN A 418 26.45 -5.77 -8.13
C GLN A 418 26.61 -6.84 -9.23
N LEU A 419 26.20 -6.52 -10.45
CA LEU A 419 26.52 -7.35 -11.60
C LEU A 419 28.04 -7.26 -11.89
N LYS A 420 28.72 -8.42 -12.00
CA LYS A 420 30.18 -8.48 -12.16
C LYS A 420 30.64 -7.89 -13.48
N ASN A 421 30.01 -8.32 -14.58
CA ASN A 421 30.29 -7.91 -15.96
C ASN A 421 29.00 -7.74 -16.74
N ASP A 422 29.04 -7.01 -17.86
CA ASP A 422 27.92 -6.98 -18.81
C ASP A 422 27.59 -8.40 -19.26
N VAL A 423 26.29 -8.74 -19.31
CA VAL A 423 25.84 -10.07 -19.70
C VAL A 423 24.57 -9.99 -20.54
N SER A 424 24.47 -10.90 -21.53
CA SER A 424 23.24 -11.15 -22.27
C SER A 424 22.67 -12.49 -21.84
N LEU A 425 21.41 -12.49 -21.39
CA LEU A 425 20.72 -13.67 -20.90
C LEU A 425 19.25 -13.64 -21.34
N ASN A 426 18.77 -14.74 -21.93
CA ASN A 426 17.40 -14.84 -22.44
C ASN A 426 16.99 -13.69 -23.37
N GLY A 427 17.89 -13.24 -24.27
CA GLY A 427 17.67 -12.16 -25.21
C GLY A 427 17.71 -10.74 -24.59
N LYS A 428 17.95 -10.62 -23.28
CA LYS A 428 18.04 -9.34 -22.56
C LYS A 428 19.49 -9.00 -22.24
N LYS A 429 19.79 -7.68 -22.24
CA LYS A 429 21.14 -7.17 -21.96
C LYS A 429 21.17 -6.46 -20.60
N TYR A 430 22.00 -6.96 -19.71
CA TYR A 430 22.21 -6.39 -18.36
C TYR A 430 23.60 -5.73 -18.33
N LYS A 431 23.63 -4.50 -17.83
CA LYS A 431 24.83 -3.67 -17.73
C LYS A 431 25.37 -3.63 -16.31
N LYS A 432 26.68 -3.78 -16.15
CA LYS A 432 27.35 -3.49 -14.87
C LYS A 432 27.07 -2.03 -14.47
N GLY A 433 26.78 -1.81 -13.19
CA GLY A 433 26.41 -0.49 -12.65
C GLY A 433 24.94 -0.08 -12.86
N ALA A 434 24.16 -0.82 -13.68
CA ALA A 434 22.72 -0.57 -13.87
C ALA A 434 21.86 -1.83 -13.62
N SER A 435 22.48 -2.88 -13.08
CA SER A 435 21.81 -4.16 -12.79
C SER A 435 22.35 -4.79 -11.52
N TYR A 436 21.48 -5.52 -10.83
CA TYR A 436 21.80 -6.26 -9.61
C TYR A 436 21.55 -7.76 -9.79
N VAL A 437 22.18 -8.55 -8.93
CA VAL A 437 22.05 -10.02 -8.89
C VAL A 437 21.59 -10.43 -7.51
N VAL A 438 20.49 -11.14 -7.41
CA VAL A 438 19.94 -11.69 -6.14
C VAL A 438 20.26 -13.18 -6.08
N PRO A 439 21.22 -13.62 -5.25
CA PRO A 439 21.49 -15.03 -5.07
C PRO A 439 20.32 -15.68 -4.31
N MET A 440 19.86 -16.86 -4.79
CA MET A 440 18.71 -17.56 -4.18
C MET A 440 19.08 -18.27 -2.87
N ASN A 441 20.35 -18.65 -2.69
CA ASN A 441 20.79 -19.36 -1.49
C ASN A 441 20.96 -18.43 -0.28
N GLN A 442 19.83 -18.00 0.26
CA GLN A 442 19.74 -17.20 1.48
C GLN A 442 18.46 -17.51 2.26
N LYS A 443 18.40 -17.10 3.53
CA LYS A 443 17.27 -17.40 4.41
C LYS A 443 15.93 -16.85 3.88
N ASN A 444 15.96 -15.77 3.13
CA ASN A 444 14.80 -15.10 2.54
C ASN A 444 14.32 -15.77 1.23
N TYR A 445 14.71 -17.03 0.94
CA TYR A 445 14.38 -17.74 -0.30
C TYR A 445 12.87 -17.68 -0.65
N GLN A 446 11.99 -17.95 0.33
CA GLN A 446 10.53 -17.91 0.10
C GLN A 446 10.05 -16.49 -0.25
N LEU A 447 10.53 -15.49 0.48
CA LEU A 447 10.19 -14.08 0.23
C LEU A 447 10.68 -13.62 -1.15
N ILE A 448 11.88 -14.04 -1.58
CA ILE A 448 12.39 -13.72 -2.93
C ILE A 448 11.47 -14.35 -3.99
N ASN A 449 11.08 -15.60 -3.83
CA ASN A 449 10.13 -16.22 -4.74
C ASN A 449 8.82 -15.44 -4.79
N ALA A 450 8.24 -15.08 -3.64
CA ALA A 450 7.02 -14.30 -3.56
C ALA A 450 7.11 -12.95 -4.31
N MET A 451 8.28 -12.31 -4.33
CA MET A 451 8.48 -11.00 -4.99
C MET A 451 8.71 -11.12 -6.51
N PHE A 452 9.27 -12.23 -6.99
CA PHE A 452 9.72 -12.38 -8.37
C PHE A 452 8.90 -13.35 -9.21
N GLU A 453 8.06 -14.22 -8.60
CA GLU A 453 7.30 -15.23 -9.35
C GLU A 453 6.26 -14.62 -10.29
N LYS A 454 5.97 -15.36 -11.35
CA LYS A 454 4.78 -15.20 -12.18
C LYS A 454 3.86 -16.38 -11.93
N ARG A 455 2.60 -16.10 -11.67
CA ARG A 455 1.59 -17.16 -11.45
C ARG A 455 0.36 -16.88 -12.30
N THR A 456 -0.09 -17.87 -13.03
CA THR A 456 -1.28 -17.80 -13.92
C THR A 456 -2.25 -18.96 -13.69
N THR A 457 -1.92 -19.88 -12.76
CA THR A 457 -2.75 -21.02 -12.38
C THR A 457 -3.01 -20.99 -10.88
N PHE A 458 -4.26 -21.22 -10.48
CA PHE A 458 -4.73 -21.08 -9.12
C PHE A 458 -5.67 -22.23 -8.76
N THR A 459 -5.73 -22.59 -7.48
CA THR A 459 -6.67 -23.60 -6.94
C THR A 459 -8.07 -23.03 -6.75
N ASP A 460 -8.17 -21.73 -6.43
CA ASP A 460 -9.43 -21.00 -6.30
C ASP A 460 -9.44 -19.80 -7.28
N SER A 461 -10.61 -19.34 -7.63
CA SER A 461 -10.84 -18.20 -8.52
C SER A 461 -11.27 -16.94 -7.79
N LEU A 462 -11.34 -16.99 -6.47
CA LEU A 462 -11.76 -15.88 -5.62
C LEU A 462 -10.56 -15.31 -4.87
N PHE A 463 -10.44 -13.98 -4.91
CA PHE A 463 -9.39 -13.24 -4.24
C PHE A 463 -10.01 -12.09 -3.46
N TYR A 464 -9.64 -11.96 -2.21
CA TYR A 464 -10.05 -10.81 -1.38
C TYR A 464 -9.39 -9.51 -1.89
N ASP A 465 -8.19 -9.64 -2.47
CA ASP A 465 -7.42 -8.51 -3.00
C ASP A 465 -6.80 -8.87 -4.36
N ILE A 466 -5.56 -8.49 -4.60
CA ILE A 466 -4.86 -8.75 -5.87
C ILE A 466 -4.34 -10.19 -5.97
N SER A 467 -4.29 -10.71 -7.18
CA SER A 467 -3.79 -12.05 -7.49
C SER A 467 -2.35 -12.07 -8.03
N ALA A 468 -1.76 -10.90 -8.30
CA ALA A 468 -0.38 -10.75 -8.77
C ALA A 468 0.25 -9.42 -8.39
N TRP A 469 1.57 -9.47 -8.12
CA TRP A 469 2.37 -8.30 -7.71
C TRP A 469 3.84 -8.38 -8.17
N THR A 470 4.19 -9.26 -9.09
CA THR A 470 5.56 -9.51 -9.60
C THR A 470 6.36 -8.21 -9.77
N PHE A 471 7.29 -7.92 -8.85
CA PHE A 471 7.93 -6.61 -8.76
C PHE A 471 8.70 -6.19 -10.01
N PRO A 472 9.51 -7.04 -10.68
CA PRO A 472 10.16 -6.60 -11.90
C PRO A 472 9.20 -6.13 -12.99
N LEU A 473 8.00 -6.72 -13.08
CA LEU A 473 6.94 -6.26 -13.99
C LEU A 473 6.36 -4.93 -13.56
N ALA A 474 6.08 -4.75 -12.26
CA ALA A 474 5.58 -3.48 -11.71
C ALA A 474 6.56 -2.31 -11.92
N PHE A 475 7.85 -2.60 -11.94
CA PHE A 475 8.91 -1.62 -12.21
C PHE A 475 9.26 -1.48 -13.70
N ASN A 476 8.66 -2.30 -14.56
CA ASN A 476 9.04 -2.40 -15.99
C ASN A 476 10.56 -2.57 -16.17
N LEU A 477 11.11 -3.56 -15.44
CA LEU A 477 12.52 -3.92 -15.51
C LEU A 477 12.71 -5.22 -16.29
N ASP A 478 13.83 -5.32 -17.00
CA ASP A 478 14.29 -6.61 -17.47
C ASP A 478 14.73 -7.45 -16.29
N TYR A 479 14.35 -8.72 -16.26
CA TYR A 479 14.84 -9.70 -15.29
C TYR A 479 14.95 -11.09 -15.91
N SER A 480 15.86 -11.89 -15.40
CA SER A 480 16.10 -13.27 -15.83
C SER A 480 16.59 -14.13 -14.68
N GLU A 481 16.10 -15.33 -14.62
CA GLU A 481 16.64 -16.38 -13.79
C GLU A 481 17.91 -16.98 -14.43
N THR A 482 18.90 -17.34 -13.60
CA THR A 482 20.13 -17.98 -14.03
C THR A 482 20.47 -19.19 -13.17
N THR A 483 21.06 -20.20 -13.80
CA THR A 483 21.57 -21.42 -13.14
C THR A 483 23.01 -21.24 -12.65
N SER A 484 23.63 -20.08 -12.90
CA SER A 484 25.04 -19.80 -12.59
C SER A 484 25.20 -18.59 -11.69
N LEU A 485 26.20 -18.62 -10.82
CA LEU A 485 26.65 -17.52 -9.98
C LEU A 485 27.84 -16.75 -10.58
N SER A 486 28.26 -17.05 -11.82
CA SER A 486 29.46 -16.44 -12.45
C SER A 486 29.37 -14.92 -12.61
N ASN A 487 28.15 -14.39 -12.67
CA ASN A 487 27.87 -12.95 -12.80
C ASN A 487 27.74 -12.23 -11.43
N LEU A 488 27.96 -12.94 -10.31
CA LEU A 488 27.90 -12.36 -8.97
C LEU A 488 29.13 -11.47 -8.72
N GLY A 489 28.93 -10.19 -8.56
CA GLY A 489 29.94 -9.21 -8.14
C GLY A 489 29.95 -9.01 -6.61
N GLU A 490 30.39 -7.85 -6.17
CA GLU A 490 30.43 -7.51 -4.74
C GLU A 490 29.03 -7.40 -4.13
N GLU A 491 28.89 -7.88 -2.88
CA GLU A 491 27.64 -7.73 -2.11
C GLU A 491 27.38 -6.24 -1.80
N VAL A 492 26.17 -5.78 -2.05
CA VAL A 492 25.75 -4.41 -1.73
C VAL A 492 25.32 -4.35 -0.27
N LYS A 493 26.24 -4.03 0.62
CA LYS A 493 25.96 -3.88 2.06
C LYS A 493 25.17 -2.61 2.38
N VAL A 494 25.45 -1.53 1.65
CA VAL A 494 24.77 -0.25 1.78
C VAL A 494 24.42 0.23 0.37
N LEU A 495 23.14 0.37 0.10
CA LEU A 495 22.64 0.88 -1.17
C LEU A 495 22.76 2.41 -1.17
N LYS A 496 23.73 2.93 -1.93
CA LYS A 496 23.96 4.37 -2.05
C LYS A 496 22.97 5.01 -3.02
N PRO A 497 22.54 6.26 -2.78
CA PRO A 497 21.78 7.03 -3.75
C PRO A 497 22.55 7.15 -5.07
N LEU A 498 21.80 7.17 -6.16
CA LEU A 498 22.38 7.41 -7.49
C LEU A 498 22.61 8.91 -7.68
N THR A 499 23.65 9.25 -8.42
CA THR A 499 24.00 10.64 -8.76
C THR A 499 24.20 10.73 -10.27
N GLY A 500 23.54 11.70 -10.89
CA GLY A 500 23.69 11.98 -12.31
C GLY A 500 24.96 12.79 -12.64
N SER A 501 25.08 13.18 -13.89
CA SER A 501 26.27 13.93 -14.39
C SER A 501 25.92 14.88 -15.52
N LEU A 502 26.65 15.99 -15.60
CA LEU A 502 26.67 16.87 -16.74
C LEU A 502 28.00 16.67 -17.50
N THR A 503 27.93 16.38 -18.79
CA THR A 503 29.10 16.25 -19.64
C THR A 503 29.26 17.50 -20.50
N GLY A 504 30.39 18.19 -20.35
CA GLY A 504 30.76 19.37 -21.13
C GLY A 504 30.13 20.68 -20.66
N SER A 505 30.38 21.73 -21.41
CA SER A 505 29.75 23.06 -21.30
C SER A 505 29.31 23.52 -22.69
N SER A 506 28.24 24.31 -22.78
CA SER A 506 27.70 24.71 -24.06
C SER A 506 27.39 26.20 -24.15
N ASN A 507 27.53 26.72 -25.35
CA ASN A 507 26.94 27.99 -25.79
C ASN A 507 25.61 27.80 -26.52
N TYR A 508 25.19 26.56 -26.78
CA TYR A 508 24.05 26.24 -27.62
C TYR A 508 22.88 25.60 -26.84
N ALA A 509 23.04 24.36 -26.33
CA ALA A 509 21.97 23.69 -25.58
C ALA A 509 22.49 22.59 -24.64
N TYR A 510 21.63 22.21 -23.69
CA TYR A 510 21.77 21.04 -22.85
C TYR A 510 20.65 20.04 -23.17
N LEU A 511 20.99 18.74 -23.30
CA LEU A 511 20.05 17.67 -23.64
C LEU A 511 20.02 16.61 -22.56
N PHE A 512 18.83 16.07 -22.27
CA PHE A 512 18.65 14.83 -21.51
C PHE A 512 17.49 14.00 -22.03
N GLU A 513 17.63 12.66 -21.97
CA GLU A 513 16.61 11.74 -22.43
C GLU A 513 15.46 11.65 -21.41
N TRP A 514 14.25 11.36 -21.89
CA TRP A 514 13.03 11.25 -21.05
C TRP A 514 12.88 9.90 -20.37
N ASN A 515 13.75 8.94 -20.62
CA ASN A 515 13.65 7.56 -20.13
C ASN A 515 13.91 7.40 -18.63
N GLU A 516 14.77 8.21 -18.01
CA GLU A 516 15.04 8.15 -16.57
C GLU A 516 13.77 8.48 -15.75
N TYR A 517 13.60 7.79 -14.65
CA TYR A 517 12.40 7.92 -13.80
C TYR A 517 12.14 9.36 -13.32
N TYR A 518 13.22 10.08 -12.98
CA TYR A 518 13.15 11.44 -12.44
C TYR A 518 13.20 12.55 -13.50
N SER A 519 13.19 12.23 -14.81
CA SER A 519 13.12 13.27 -15.86
C SER A 519 11.93 14.24 -15.70
N PRO A 520 10.70 13.80 -15.28
CA PRO A 520 9.61 14.74 -15.01
C PRO A 520 9.90 15.71 -13.86
N ARG A 521 10.57 15.26 -12.79
CA ARG A 521 10.98 16.12 -11.66
C ARG A 521 11.98 17.18 -12.12
N ALA A 522 12.98 16.76 -12.89
CA ALA A 522 13.97 17.67 -13.45
C ALA A 522 13.33 18.73 -14.37
N LEU A 523 12.44 18.31 -15.26
CA LEU A 523 11.71 19.23 -16.15
C LEU A 523 10.85 20.22 -15.34
N ASN A 524 10.15 19.72 -14.31
CA ASN A 524 9.38 20.59 -13.42
C ASN A 524 10.26 21.68 -12.78
N THR A 525 11.42 21.29 -12.23
CA THR A 525 12.34 22.23 -11.58
C THR A 525 12.88 23.27 -12.57
N ILE A 526 13.19 22.87 -13.80
CA ILE A 526 13.62 23.78 -14.87
C ILE A 526 12.52 24.81 -15.21
N LEU A 527 11.27 24.35 -15.34
CA LEU A 527 10.14 25.21 -15.67
C LEU A 527 9.71 26.11 -14.49
N GLU A 528 9.81 25.63 -13.25
CA GLU A 528 9.57 26.42 -12.04
C GLU A 528 10.60 27.56 -11.88
N ALA A 529 11.85 27.34 -12.29
CA ALA A 529 12.89 28.37 -12.35
C ALA A 529 12.65 29.40 -13.48
N GLY A 530 11.58 29.23 -14.27
CA GLY A 530 11.23 30.12 -15.38
C GLY A 530 12.15 29.96 -16.62
N LEU A 531 12.81 28.82 -16.71
CA LEU A 531 13.67 28.49 -17.85
C LEU A 531 12.87 27.87 -18.98
N ARG A 532 13.36 28.07 -20.21
CA ARG A 532 12.76 27.51 -21.42
C ARG A 532 13.27 26.10 -21.65
N ALA A 533 12.38 25.20 -21.97
CA ALA A 533 12.66 23.84 -22.39
C ALA A 533 11.78 23.45 -23.58
N LYS A 534 12.29 22.54 -24.40
CA LYS A 534 11.57 21.97 -25.56
C LYS A 534 11.65 20.45 -25.52
N VAL A 535 10.70 19.77 -26.13
CA VAL A 535 10.68 18.31 -26.34
C VAL A 535 10.87 17.97 -27.81
N GLY A 536 11.78 17.06 -28.10
CA GLY A 536 11.97 16.49 -29.46
C GLY A 536 10.95 15.40 -29.75
N LYS A 537 10.20 15.56 -30.84
CA LYS A 537 9.14 14.64 -31.26
C LYS A 537 9.63 13.48 -32.12
N GLU A 538 10.86 13.53 -32.57
CA GLU A 538 11.49 12.49 -33.38
C GLU A 538 12.90 12.16 -32.89
N PRO A 539 13.42 10.96 -33.18
CA PRO A 539 14.80 10.60 -32.88
C PRO A 539 15.78 11.40 -33.71
N PHE A 540 16.92 11.73 -33.15
CA PHE A 540 18.03 12.43 -33.82
C PHE A 540 19.38 12.02 -33.29
N THR A 541 20.45 12.37 -34.02
CA THR A 541 21.82 12.14 -33.58
C THR A 541 22.61 13.44 -33.69
N VAL A 542 23.25 13.87 -32.59
CA VAL A 542 24.08 15.05 -32.52
C VAL A 542 25.39 14.68 -31.83
N GLU A 543 26.54 15.16 -32.37
CA GLU A 543 27.90 14.90 -31.86
C GLU A 543 28.14 13.39 -31.57
N GLY A 544 27.64 12.50 -32.45
CA GLY A 544 27.85 11.06 -32.38
C GLY A 544 26.95 10.32 -31.38
N LYS A 545 26.12 11.03 -30.62
CA LYS A 545 25.14 10.43 -29.67
C LYS A 545 23.75 10.50 -30.23
N SER A 546 23.06 9.34 -30.22
CA SER A 546 21.64 9.22 -30.61
C SER A 546 20.72 9.47 -29.43
N TYR A 547 19.64 10.17 -29.70
CA TYR A 547 18.58 10.54 -28.78
C TYR A 547 17.22 10.02 -29.29
N ASP A 548 16.40 9.60 -28.36
CA ASP A 548 15.08 8.99 -28.63
C ASP A 548 13.93 10.03 -28.52
N TYR A 549 12.74 9.63 -28.87
CA TYR A 549 11.50 10.40 -28.69
C TYR A 549 11.38 10.97 -27.27
N GLY A 550 10.92 12.20 -27.16
CA GLY A 550 10.73 12.86 -25.85
C GLY A 550 11.99 13.46 -25.23
N THR A 551 13.11 13.47 -25.95
CA THR A 551 14.35 14.12 -25.46
C THR A 551 14.09 15.59 -25.15
N ILE A 552 14.49 16.03 -23.96
CA ILE A 552 14.35 17.42 -23.50
C ILE A 552 15.59 18.21 -23.88
N MET A 553 15.35 19.39 -24.49
CA MET A 553 16.38 20.38 -24.83
C MET A 553 16.15 21.64 -24.00
N VAL A 554 17.19 22.10 -23.33
CA VAL A 554 17.27 23.40 -22.67
C VAL A 554 18.24 24.30 -23.47
N PRO A 555 17.73 25.24 -24.29
CA PRO A 555 18.58 26.14 -25.07
C PRO A 555 19.34 27.11 -24.15
N VAL A 556 20.55 27.49 -24.49
CA VAL A 556 21.32 28.48 -23.72
C VAL A 556 20.86 29.91 -24.00
N GLN A 557 20.52 30.20 -25.26
CA GLN A 557 20.09 31.53 -25.67
C GLN A 557 18.71 31.90 -25.07
N ASN A 558 18.52 33.16 -24.69
CA ASN A 558 17.28 33.73 -24.21
C ASN A 558 16.72 33.04 -22.94
N GLN A 559 17.60 32.61 -22.06
CA GLN A 559 17.25 32.14 -20.71
C GLN A 559 17.28 33.30 -19.69
N ARG A 560 16.66 33.12 -18.52
CA ARG A 560 16.74 34.08 -17.41
C ARG A 560 18.10 34.06 -16.69
N LEU A 561 18.78 32.92 -16.73
CA LEU A 561 20.14 32.72 -16.19
C LEU A 561 21.18 33.03 -17.28
N ASN A 562 22.29 33.59 -16.88
CA ASN A 562 23.45 33.69 -17.77
C ASN A 562 24.07 32.30 -17.99
N LYS A 563 25.02 32.21 -18.91
CA LYS A 563 25.60 30.94 -19.32
C LYS A 563 26.24 30.15 -18.16
N ALA A 564 26.99 30.82 -17.30
CA ALA A 564 27.65 30.15 -16.16
C ALA A 564 26.65 29.68 -15.11
N GLU A 565 25.66 30.49 -14.77
CA GLU A 565 24.56 30.15 -13.87
C GLU A 565 23.74 29.00 -14.42
N LEU A 566 23.42 29.01 -15.72
CA LEU A 566 22.67 27.92 -16.37
C LEU A 566 23.45 26.61 -16.33
N GLN A 567 24.77 26.64 -16.58
CA GLN A 567 25.61 25.44 -16.49
C GLN A 567 25.61 24.86 -15.08
N GLN A 568 25.79 25.70 -14.07
CA GLN A 568 25.73 25.25 -12.65
C GLN A 568 24.37 24.68 -12.29
N PHE A 569 23.29 25.33 -12.73
CA PHE A 569 21.93 24.86 -12.52
C PHE A 569 21.71 23.49 -13.21
N MET A 570 22.14 23.32 -14.44
CA MET A 570 22.00 22.04 -15.16
C MET A 570 22.85 20.91 -14.56
N LEU A 571 24.00 21.24 -13.94
CA LEU A 571 24.76 20.27 -13.13
C LEU A 571 23.97 19.82 -11.90
N GLN A 572 23.43 20.76 -11.14
CA GLN A 572 22.59 20.47 -9.98
C GLN A 572 21.37 19.62 -10.39
N ILE A 573 20.68 19.97 -11.47
CA ILE A 573 19.56 19.18 -12.01
C ILE A 573 19.99 17.76 -12.35
N ALA A 574 21.14 17.58 -12.97
CA ALA A 574 21.66 16.26 -13.29
C ALA A 574 21.91 15.43 -12.03
N GLU A 575 22.63 15.98 -11.07
CA GLU A 575 23.01 15.30 -9.82
C GLU A 575 21.80 14.90 -8.98
N GLU A 576 20.88 15.84 -8.70
CA GLU A 576 19.69 15.61 -7.86
C GLU A 576 18.68 14.62 -8.47
N ASN A 577 18.66 14.50 -9.80
CA ASN A 577 17.69 13.68 -10.53
C ASN A 577 18.29 12.42 -11.17
N ASN A 578 19.56 12.12 -10.90
CA ASN A 578 20.28 10.99 -11.51
C ASN A 578 20.24 11.01 -13.06
N LEU A 579 20.29 12.19 -13.68
CA LEU A 579 20.23 12.34 -15.12
C LEU A 579 21.63 12.42 -15.75
N LYS A 580 21.75 11.91 -16.96
CA LYS A 580 22.88 12.13 -17.83
C LYS A 580 22.57 13.31 -18.75
N VAL A 581 22.99 14.50 -18.35
CA VAL A 581 22.83 15.73 -19.13
C VAL A 581 24.07 15.91 -20.01
N THR A 582 23.84 16.22 -21.28
CA THR A 582 24.93 16.45 -22.26
C THR A 582 24.83 17.87 -22.80
N ALA A 583 25.91 18.61 -22.70
CA ALA A 583 26.09 19.90 -23.38
C ALA A 583 26.42 19.64 -24.85
N VAL A 584 25.76 20.31 -25.81
CA VAL A 584 25.98 20.18 -27.25
C VAL A 584 26.30 21.52 -27.86
N GLY A 585 27.33 21.57 -28.71
CA GLY A 585 27.85 22.78 -29.30
C GLY A 585 27.20 23.21 -30.62
N THR A 586 26.35 22.36 -31.18
CA THR A 586 25.71 22.58 -32.48
C THR A 586 24.26 22.22 -32.48
N GLY A 587 23.46 22.85 -33.33
CA GLY A 587 22.08 22.48 -33.63
C GLY A 587 21.95 21.57 -34.86
N LEU A 588 23.03 21.39 -35.64
CA LEU A 588 23.01 20.51 -36.82
C LEU A 588 23.05 19.04 -36.37
N THR A 589 22.13 18.27 -36.81
CA THR A 589 21.96 16.87 -36.40
C THR A 589 21.78 15.95 -37.60
N LYS A 590 21.84 14.66 -37.36
CA LYS A 590 21.26 13.67 -38.27
C LYS A 590 19.86 13.37 -37.80
N GLY A 591 18.84 13.76 -38.54
CA GLY A 591 17.43 13.74 -38.19
C GLY A 591 16.86 15.15 -38.04
N ILE A 592 16.14 15.45 -36.96
CA ILE A 592 15.61 16.80 -36.73
C ILE A 592 16.64 17.71 -36.09
N ASP A 593 16.95 18.84 -36.69
CA ASP A 593 17.83 19.86 -36.12
C ASP A 593 17.23 20.48 -34.88
N LEU A 594 18.07 20.89 -33.89
CA LEU A 594 17.61 21.42 -32.61
C LEU A 594 16.79 22.72 -32.72
N GLY A 595 16.86 23.41 -33.86
CA GLY A 595 16.03 24.57 -34.21
C GLY A 595 14.71 24.22 -34.88
N SER A 596 14.46 22.96 -35.23
CA SER A 596 13.29 22.49 -35.98
C SER A 596 11.99 22.77 -35.27
N ASN A 597 10.88 22.85 -36.03
CA ASN A 597 9.52 22.86 -35.50
C ASN A 597 9.10 21.52 -34.84
N GLU A 598 9.92 20.46 -35.04
CA GLU A 598 9.74 19.18 -34.34
C GLU A 598 10.26 19.21 -32.90
N PHE A 599 10.78 20.34 -32.42
CA PHE A 599 11.03 20.64 -31.01
C PHE A 599 9.97 21.59 -30.47
N ASP A 600 8.94 21.03 -29.82
CA ASP A 600 7.87 21.80 -29.23
C ASP A 600 8.23 22.43 -27.87
N PRO A 601 7.88 23.71 -27.62
CA PRO A 601 8.13 24.36 -26.33
C PRO A 601 7.21 23.74 -25.24
N ILE A 602 7.81 23.44 -24.08
CA ILE A 602 7.09 22.95 -22.94
C ILE A 602 6.79 24.12 -22.00
N LYS A 603 5.53 24.17 -21.52
CA LYS A 603 5.07 25.20 -20.58
C LYS A 603 5.03 24.63 -19.16
N LYS A 604 5.23 25.49 -18.16
CA LYS A 604 4.97 25.18 -16.77
C LYS A 604 3.54 24.67 -16.59
N GLN A 605 3.39 23.60 -15.83
CA GLN A 605 2.11 22.97 -15.59
C GLN A 605 1.50 23.46 -14.26
N GLN A 606 0.20 23.72 -14.28
CA GLN A 606 -0.63 23.97 -13.11
C GLN A 606 -1.69 22.88 -13.07
N VAL A 607 -1.58 21.95 -12.13
CA VAL A 607 -2.39 20.73 -12.12
C VAL A 607 -3.42 20.77 -11.01
N GLY A 608 -4.71 20.59 -11.37
CA GLY A 608 -5.79 20.32 -10.43
C GLY A 608 -6.06 18.82 -10.33
N LEU A 609 -6.36 18.35 -9.13
CA LEU A 609 -6.79 16.98 -8.82
C LEU A 609 -8.16 17.03 -8.17
N LEU A 610 -9.14 16.38 -8.77
CA LEU A 610 -10.48 16.26 -8.19
C LEU A 610 -10.43 15.35 -6.97
N VAL A 611 -10.99 15.82 -5.84
CA VAL A 611 -11.09 15.10 -4.57
C VAL A 611 -12.47 15.34 -3.95
N GLY A 612 -12.82 14.64 -2.88
CA GLY A 612 -14.08 14.86 -2.16
C GLY A 612 -15.11 13.77 -2.40
N ASN A 613 -16.35 14.01 -2.01
CA ASN A 613 -17.44 13.05 -2.06
C ASN A 613 -17.66 12.51 -3.49
N GLY A 614 -17.80 11.18 -3.62
CA GLY A 614 -17.95 10.52 -4.91
C GLY A 614 -16.63 10.26 -5.66
N VAL A 615 -15.47 10.67 -5.11
CA VAL A 615 -14.14 10.37 -5.66
C VAL A 615 -13.49 9.23 -4.86
N THR A 616 -12.86 8.29 -5.56
CA THR A 616 -12.08 7.21 -4.91
C THR A 616 -10.83 7.80 -4.27
N TYR A 617 -10.78 7.84 -2.93
CA TYR A 617 -9.67 8.44 -2.19
C TYR A 617 -8.32 7.76 -2.46
N ALA A 618 -8.30 6.44 -2.64
CA ALA A 618 -7.06 5.71 -2.94
C ALA A 618 -6.44 6.16 -4.28
N ASP A 619 -7.23 6.23 -5.35
CA ASP A 619 -6.74 6.69 -6.66
C ASP A 619 -6.23 8.15 -6.59
N ALA A 620 -6.94 9.02 -5.86
CA ALA A 620 -6.54 10.42 -5.66
C ALA A 620 -5.27 10.52 -4.81
N GLY A 621 -5.16 9.74 -3.75
CA GLY A 621 -4.01 9.71 -2.85
C GLY A 621 -2.73 9.22 -3.52
N GLU A 622 -2.82 8.17 -4.35
CA GLU A 622 -1.69 7.66 -5.12
C GLU A 622 -1.14 8.72 -6.10
N ILE A 623 -2.02 9.49 -6.74
CA ILE A 623 -1.65 10.61 -7.60
C ILE A 623 -1.00 11.73 -6.78
N TRP A 624 -1.63 12.14 -5.67
CA TRP A 624 -1.09 13.18 -4.80
C TRP A 624 0.30 12.82 -4.28
N HIS A 625 0.48 11.60 -3.76
CA HIS A 625 1.77 11.09 -3.30
C HIS A 625 2.84 11.08 -4.40
N LEU A 626 2.48 10.68 -5.63
CA LEU A 626 3.40 10.67 -6.76
C LEU A 626 3.94 12.07 -7.06
N PHE A 627 3.05 13.08 -7.10
CA PHE A 627 3.44 14.45 -7.34
C PHE A 627 4.31 15.01 -6.22
N ASP A 628 3.87 14.86 -4.99
CA ASP A 628 4.47 15.48 -3.83
C ASP A 628 5.78 14.78 -3.41
N GLN A 629 5.74 13.47 -3.20
CA GLN A 629 6.85 12.71 -2.64
C GLN A 629 7.88 12.22 -3.68
N ARG A 630 7.46 12.05 -4.96
CA ARG A 630 8.34 11.50 -6.00
C ARG A 630 8.85 12.55 -6.97
N TYR A 631 7.98 13.41 -7.45
CA TYR A 631 8.30 14.37 -8.49
C TYR A 631 8.49 15.80 -7.99
N ASN A 632 8.28 16.05 -6.69
CA ASN A 632 8.39 17.39 -6.08
C ASN A 632 7.61 18.45 -6.90
N MET A 633 6.36 18.09 -7.27
CA MET A 633 5.46 18.91 -8.06
C MET A 633 4.27 19.32 -7.23
N LYS A 634 3.90 20.59 -7.33
CA LYS A 634 2.68 21.12 -6.71
C LYS A 634 1.44 20.57 -7.41
N ILE A 635 0.42 20.20 -6.65
CA ILE A 635 -0.89 19.80 -7.14
C ILE A 635 -1.97 20.47 -6.28
N THR A 636 -3.01 21.02 -6.89
CA THR A 636 -4.14 21.61 -6.17
C THR A 636 -5.26 20.59 -6.05
N LYS A 637 -5.60 20.20 -4.83
CA LYS A 637 -6.76 19.33 -4.54
C LYS A 637 -8.04 20.17 -4.63
N LEU A 638 -8.90 19.85 -5.60
CA LEU A 638 -10.15 20.54 -5.91
C LEU A 638 -11.31 19.69 -5.40
N ASP A 639 -11.93 20.15 -4.31
CA ASP A 639 -13.00 19.41 -3.65
C ASP A 639 -14.31 19.50 -4.44
N THR A 640 -15.03 18.37 -4.60
CA THR A 640 -16.30 18.28 -5.30
C THR A 640 -17.37 19.21 -4.72
N ASP A 641 -17.41 19.39 -3.38
CA ASP A 641 -18.40 20.23 -2.71
C ASP A 641 -18.22 21.72 -3.01
N TYR A 642 -17.01 22.15 -3.41
CA TYR A 642 -16.68 23.54 -3.75
C TYR A 642 -16.36 23.75 -5.23
N PHE A 643 -16.42 22.71 -6.06
CA PHE A 643 -15.95 22.74 -7.44
C PHE A 643 -16.65 23.81 -8.30
N SER A 644 -17.93 24.07 -8.07
CA SER A 644 -18.67 25.13 -8.77
C SER A 644 -18.05 26.51 -8.65
N ARG A 645 -17.29 26.79 -7.57
CA ARG A 645 -16.61 28.08 -7.29
C ARG A 645 -15.19 28.13 -7.83
N VAL A 646 -14.60 27.01 -8.27
CA VAL A 646 -13.22 26.96 -8.75
C VAL A 646 -13.06 27.70 -10.08
N ASP A 647 -12.06 28.58 -10.17
CA ASP A 647 -11.65 29.18 -11.44
C ASP A 647 -10.69 28.22 -12.19
N LEU A 648 -11.22 27.49 -13.18
CA LEU A 648 -10.46 26.52 -13.94
C LEU A 648 -9.43 27.16 -14.90
N SER A 649 -9.52 28.46 -15.20
CA SER A 649 -8.55 29.15 -16.07
C SER A 649 -7.12 29.15 -15.49
N ARG A 650 -6.98 28.94 -14.18
CA ARG A 650 -5.71 28.81 -13.48
C ARG A 650 -4.96 27.51 -13.75
N TYR A 651 -5.63 26.50 -14.28
CA TYR A 651 -5.07 25.15 -14.45
C TYR A 651 -4.82 24.84 -15.93
N THR A 652 -3.71 24.16 -16.19
CA THR A 652 -3.36 23.63 -17.52
C THR A 652 -3.86 22.21 -17.69
N ALA A 653 -3.93 21.43 -16.58
CA ALA A 653 -4.43 20.07 -16.55
C ALA A 653 -5.37 19.86 -15.34
N LEU A 654 -6.42 19.08 -15.53
CA LEU A 654 -7.32 18.60 -14.48
C LEU A 654 -7.33 17.08 -14.51
N ILE A 655 -7.01 16.48 -13.37
CA ILE A 655 -7.05 15.02 -13.19
C ILE A 655 -8.34 14.65 -12.47
N VAL A 656 -9.10 13.75 -13.06
CA VAL A 656 -10.33 13.16 -12.51
C VAL A 656 -10.04 11.68 -12.22
N PRO A 657 -9.81 11.31 -10.96
CA PRO A 657 -9.68 9.91 -10.55
C PRO A 657 -10.96 9.12 -10.83
N SER A 658 -11.03 7.89 -10.38
CA SER A 658 -12.29 7.12 -10.41
C SER A 658 -13.37 7.85 -9.64
N ILE A 659 -14.52 8.13 -10.29
CA ILE A 659 -15.66 8.82 -9.68
C ILE A 659 -16.93 7.98 -9.79
N TYR A 660 -17.85 8.20 -8.86
CA TYR A 660 -19.12 7.49 -8.76
C TYR A 660 -20.29 8.44 -8.54
N GLY A 661 -21.48 8.02 -8.96
CA GLY A 661 -22.71 8.79 -8.78
C GLY A 661 -22.65 10.17 -9.45
N ASN A 662 -23.24 11.15 -8.78
CA ASN A 662 -23.30 12.54 -9.22
C ASN A 662 -22.25 13.41 -8.49
N ALA A 663 -20.99 12.97 -8.47
CA ALA A 663 -19.90 13.70 -7.79
C ALA A 663 -19.74 15.16 -8.28
N LEU A 664 -20.15 15.44 -9.51
CA LEU A 664 -20.16 16.80 -10.08
C LEU A 664 -21.56 17.12 -10.64
N ASP A 665 -22.06 18.29 -10.32
CA ASP A 665 -23.32 18.80 -10.85
C ASP A 665 -23.22 19.20 -12.34
N LYS A 666 -24.34 19.45 -12.97
CA LYS A 666 -24.42 19.79 -14.40
C LYS A 666 -23.65 21.09 -14.74
N ASN A 667 -23.63 22.06 -13.83
CA ASN A 667 -22.93 23.33 -14.03
C ASN A 667 -21.41 23.11 -13.98
N SER A 668 -20.94 22.30 -13.05
CA SER A 668 -19.53 21.90 -12.94
C SER A 668 -19.08 21.12 -14.18
N VAL A 669 -19.92 20.22 -14.71
CA VAL A 669 -19.65 19.52 -15.96
C VAL A 669 -19.57 20.47 -17.15
N ALA A 670 -20.51 21.41 -17.27
CA ALA A 670 -20.50 22.43 -18.36
C ALA A 670 -19.22 23.27 -18.28
N LYS A 671 -18.86 23.72 -17.07
CA LYS A 671 -17.61 24.47 -16.80
C LYS A 671 -16.35 23.71 -17.25
N ILE A 672 -16.27 22.40 -16.96
CA ILE A 672 -15.17 21.55 -17.43
C ILE A 672 -15.15 21.49 -18.96
N LYS A 673 -16.30 21.28 -19.61
CA LYS A 673 -16.41 21.24 -21.06
C LYS A 673 -15.88 22.54 -21.70
N ASP A 674 -16.30 23.69 -21.18
CA ASP A 674 -15.88 24.98 -21.70
C ASP A 674 -14.40 25.25 -21.49
N TRP A 675 -13.86 24.84 -20.34
CA TRP A 675 -12.43 24.92 -20.04
C TRP A 675 -11.58 24.03 -20.97
N VAL A 676 -12.02 22.79 -21.23
CA VAL A 676 -11.32 21.93 -22.20
C VAL A 676 -11.39 22.53 -23.59
N LYS A 677 -12.58 23.02 -24.05
CA LYS A 677 -12.72 23.70 -25.35
C LYS A 677 -11.76 24.89 -25.49
N ALA A 678 -11.51 25.63 -24.40
CA ALA A 678 -10.59 26.76 -24.38
C ALA A 678 -9.10 26.36 -24.41
N GLY A 679 -8.77 25.07 -24.23
CA GLY A 679 -7.40 24.54 -24.33
C GLY A 679 -6.89 23.81 -23.10
N GLY A 680 -7.74 23.45 -22.12
CA GLY A 680 -7.40 22.63 -20.98
C GLY A 680 -7.14 21.16 -21.34
N THR A 681 -6.32 20.47 -20.54
CA THR A 681 -6.10 19.01 -20.66
C THR A 681 -6.84 18.30 -19.55
N LEU A 682 -7.86 17.51 -19.88
CA LEU A 682 -8.63 16.69 -18.95
C LEU A 682 -8.08 15.26 -18.95
N ILE A 683 -7.67 14.76 -17.80
CA ILE A 683 -7.11 13.41 -17.62
C ILE A 683 -8.03 12.62 -16.70
N ALA A 684 -8.58 11.52 -17.15
CA ALA A 684 -9.57 10.73 -16.42
C ALA A 684 -9.10 9.27 -16.23
N TYR A 685 -9.51 8.68 -15.12
CA TYR A 685 -9.12 7.33 -14.73
C TYR A 685 -10.33 6.41 -14.51
N ARG A 686 -10.21 5.16 -14.96
CA ARG A 686 -11.05 4.02 -14.56
C ARG A 686 -12.56 4.35 -14.76
N ASN A 687 -13.36 4.33 -13.69
CA ASN A 687 -14.82 4.57 -13.77
C ASN A 687 -15.21 5.96 -14.29
N ALA A 688 -14.28 6.93 -14.28
CA ALA A 688 -14.51 8.20 -14.93
C ALA A 688 -14.74 8.06 -16.46
N ALA A 689 -14.42 6.90 -17.06
CA ALA A 689 -14.78 6.57 -18.44
C ALA A 689 -16.30 6.65 -18.68
N TYR A 690 -17.09 6.15 -17.75
CA TYR A 690 -18.57 6.22 -17.87
C TYR A 690 -19.07 7.65 -17.75
N TRP A 691 -18.48 8.44 -16.84
CA TRP A 691 -18.79 9.86 -16.67
C TRP A 691 -18.44 10.67 -17.93
N LEU A 692 -17.27 10.44 -18.54
CA LEU A 692 -16.88 11.10 -19.79
C LEU A 692 -17.86 10.79 -20.91
N ASN A 693 -18.28 9.53 -21.06
CA ASN A 693 -19.17 9.09 -22.11
C ASN A 693 -20.61 9.59 -21.91
N SER A 694 -21.14 9.50 -20.67
CA SER A 694 -22.52 9.94 -20.37
C SER A 694 -22.71 11.45 -20.46
N ASN A 695 -21.65 12.22 -20.24
CA ASN A 695 -21.65 13.68 -20.40
C ASN A 695 -21.18 14.14 -21.79
N GLU A 696 -21.03 13.24 -22.78
CA GLU A 696 -20.59 13.56 -24.12
C GLU A 696 -19.29 14.38 -24.22
N ILE A 697 -18.36 14.15 -23.25
CA ILE A 697 -17.03 14.75 -23.24
C ILE A 697 -16.09 13.93 -24.16
N MET A 698 -16.23 12.60 -24.11
CA MET A 698 -15.49 11.68 -24.95
C MET A 698 -16.43 10.55 -25.42
N LYS A 699 -16.44 10.26 -26.70
CA LYS A 699 -17.16 9.10 -27.24
C LYS A 699 -16.34 7.83 -26.98
N ILE A 700 -16.88 6.92 -26.18
CA ILE A 700 -16.24 5.66 -25.83
C ILE A 700 -17.06 4.48 -26.35
N ASN A 701 -16.43 3.66 -27.16
CA ASN A 701 -17.04 2.41 -27.61
C ASN A 701 -16.61 1.30 -26.66
N PHE A 702 -17.41 1.07 -25.62
CA PHE A 702 -17.18 -0.03 -24.71
C PHE A 702 -17.32 -1.37 -25.46
N LYS A 703 -16.35 -2.27 -25.22
CA LYS A 703 -16.44 -3.63 -25.72
C LYS A 703 -17.45 -4.36 -24.83
N LYS A 704 -18.55 -4.81 -25.42
CA LYS A 704 -19.60 -5.49 -24.67
C LYS A 704 -19.13 -6.88 -24.28
N ASP A 705 -19.32 -7.24 -23.02
CA ASP A 705 -19.37 -8.63 -22.62
C ASP A 705 -20.54 -9.30 -23.35
N SER A 706 -20.31 -10.46 -23.97
CA SER A 706 -21.40 -11.43 -24.12
C SER A 706 -21.84 -11.72 -22.68
N ALA A 707 -23.13 -11.51 -22.40
CA ALA A 707 -23.67 -11.71 -21.05
C ALA A 707 -23.15 -13.04 -20.47
N ILE A 708 -22.33 -12.98 -19.42
CA ILE A 708 -21.80 -14.17 -18.75
C ILE A 708 -22.98 -14.85 -18.07
N VAL A 709 -23.43 -15.95 -18.65
CA VAL A 709 -24.59 -16.71 -18.17
C VAL A 709 -24.11 -17.91 -17.37
N ALA A 710 -24.49 -17.97 -16.11
CA ALA A 710 -24.29 -19.15 -15.26
C ALA A 710 -25.17 -20.29 -15.78
N LYS A 711 -24.54 -21.30 -16.42
CA LYS A 711 -25.25 -22.52 -16.85
C LYS A 711 -24.94 -23.64 -15.88
N ASN A 712 -25.96 -24.32 -15.38
CA ASN A 712 -25.83 -25.46 -14.46
C ASN A 712 -25.09 -25.14 -13.15
N ILE A 713 -25.14 -23.89 -12.69
CA ILE A 713 -24.57 -23.46 -11.40
C ILE A 713 -25.67 -23.54 -10.34
N PRO A 714 -25.50 -24.30 -9.26
CA PRO A 714 -26.47 -24.34 -8.17
C PRO A 714 -26.47 -23.01 -7.37
N PHE A 715 -27.55 -22.74 -6.64
CA PHE A 715 -27.77 -21.44 -6.00
C PHE A 715 -26.70 -21.09 -4.97
N ASP A 716 -26.21 -22.06 -4.20
CA ASP A 716 -25.13 -21.90 -3.20
C ASP A 716 -23.81 -21.45 -3.84
N LYS A 717 -23.54 -21.81 -5.11
CA LYS A 717 -22.36 -21.41 -5.88
C LYS A 717 -22.48 -20.08 -6.62
N ARG A 718 -23.61 -19.38 -6.47
CA ARG A 718 -23.87 -18.10 -7.15
C ARG A 718 -22.85 -17.02 -6.81
N ARG A 719 -22.43 -16.93 -5.53
CA ARG A 719 -21.43 -15.92 -5.08
C ARG A 719 -20.06 -16.23 -5.67
N ASP A 720 -19.65 -17.49 -5.65
CA ASP A 720 -18.36 -17.93 -6.19
C ASP A 720 -18.29 -17.66 -7.69
N PHE A 721 -19.34 -18.00 -8.45
CA PHE A 721 -19.39 -17.72 -9.88
C PHE A 721 -19.26 -16.22 -10.18
N ARG A 722 -19.98 -15.35 -9.45
CA ARG A 722 -19.91 -13.89 -9.63
C ARG A 722 -18.53 -13.34 -9.21
N GLY A 723 -17.97 -13.83 -8.12
CA GLY A 723 -16.66 -13.44 -7.63
C GLY A 723 -15.54 -13.78 -8.62
N ALA A 724 -15.62 -14.95 -9.25
CA ALA A 724 -14.69 -15.40 -10.28
C ALA A 724 -14.66 -14.50 -11.53
N GLN A 725 -15.71 -13.70 -11.77
CA GLN A 725 -15.78 -12.76 -12.89
C GLN A 725 -15.18 -11.37 -12.53
N VAL A 726 -14.71 -11.16 -11.31
CA VAL A 726 -14.07 -9.91 -10.91
C VAL A 726 -12.59 -9.94 -11.31
N THR A 727 -12.13 -8.93 -12.06
CA THR A 727 -10.70 -8.70 -12.27
C THR A 727 -10.15 -7.96 -11.04
N GLY A 728 -9.77 -8.72 -10.02
CA GLY A 728 -9.35 -8.17 -8.71
C GLY A 728 -7.98 -7.48 -8.71
N GLY A 729 -7.08 -7.91 -9.62
CA GLY A 729 -5.75 -7.33 -9.80
C GLY A 729 -4.79 -8.34 -10.39
N ALA A 730 -4.45 -8.14 -11.68
CA ALA A 730 -3.54 -8.97 -12.43
C ALA A 730 -2.69 -8.13 -13.39
N ILE A 731 -1.65 -8.72 -13.96
CA ILE A 731 -0.65 -8.03 -14.77
C ILE A 731 -0.78 -8.50 -16.22
N PHE A 732 -0.90 -7.54 -17.13
CA PHE A 732 -1.12 -7.78 -18.55
C PHE A 732 -0.12 -7.06 -19.42
N GLU A 733 0.25 -7.66 -20.55
CA GLU A 733 1.13 -7.09 -21.57
C GLU A 733 0.34 -6.22 -22.54
N ALA A 734 0.77 -4.98 -22.71
CA ALA A 734 0.31 -4.10 -23.77
C ALA A 734 1.45 -3.79 -24.75
N LYS A 735 1.11 -3.63 -26.03
CA LYS A 735 1.99 -3.13 -27.06
C LYS A 735 1.93 -1.61 -27.08
N LEU A 736 3.07 -0.95 -27.31
CA LEU A 736 3.23 0.50 -27.39
C LEU A 736 3.60 0.94 -28.81
N ASP A 737 2.96 2.01 -29.29
CA ASP A 737 3.51 2.83 -30.37
C ASP A 737 4.41 3.91 -29.73
N ARG A 738 5.72 3.73 -29.80
CA ARG A 738 6.71 4.61 -29.16
C ARG A 738 6.79 6.00 -29.79
N SER A 739 6.30 6.18 -31.01
CA SER A 739 6.25 7.49 -31.67
C SER A 739 5.16 8.40 -31.10
N HIS A 740 4.13 7.84 -30.45
CA HIS A 740 3.06 8.62 -29.84
C HIS A 740 3.55 9.25 -28.51
N PRO A 741 3.25 10.54 -28.23
CA PRO A 741 3.74 11.26 -27.07
C PRO A 741 3.44 10.60 -25.71
N ILE A 742 2.32 9.87 -25.58
CA ILE A 742 1.98 9.14 -24.36
C ILE A 742 3.03 8.09 -23.99
N ASN A 743 3.79 7.58 -24.95
CA ASN A 743 4.77 6.51 -24.78
C ASN A 743 6.22 7.02 -24.80
N TYR A 744 6.45 8.34 -24.77
CA TYR A 744 7.81 8.88 -24.70
C TYR A 744 8.54 8.41 -23.46
N GLY A 745 9.83 8.09 -23.59
CA GLY A 745 10.68 7.59 -22.53
C GLY A 745 10.57 6.08 -22.26
N TYR A 746 9.70 5.33 -22.93
CA TYR A 746 9.73 3.86 -22.89
C TYR A 746 10.74 3.32 -23.92
N LYS A 747 11.59 2.38 -23.48
CA LYS A 747 12.64 1.78 -24.34
C LYS A 747 12.13 0.62 -25.21
N ASN A 748 11.09 -0.08 -24.75
CA ASN A 748 10.54 -1.26 -25.38
C ASN A 748 9.17 -0.95 -25.99
N ASP A 749 8.75 -1.73 -26.96
CA ASP A 749 7.42 -1.70 -27.58
C ASP A 749 6.35 -2.48 -26.77
N LYS A 750 6.71 -2.99 -25.59
CA LYS A 750 5.85 -3.72 -24.67
C LYS A 750 5.96 -3.16 -23.27
N LEU A 751 4.82 -3.09 -22.56
CA LEU A 751 4.70 -2.58 -21.21
C LEU A 751 3.79 -3.47 -20.38
N PRO A 752 4.22 -3.93 -19.19
CA PRO A 752 3.35 -4.55 -18.22
C PRO A 752 2.41 -3.50 -17.59
N LEU A 753 1.11 -3.78 -17.60
CA LEU A 753 0.08 -2.94 -17.00
C LEU A 753 -0.61 -3.70 -15.88
N PHE A 754 -0.89 -3.02 -14.78
CA PHE A 754 -1.74 -3.55 -13.70
C PHE A 754 -3.19 -3.20 -13.99
N ARG A 755 -4.08 -4.19 -13.83
CA ARG A 755 -5.51 -4.00 -14.07
C ARG A 755 -6.34 -4.62 -12.97
N ASN A 756 -7.26 -3.83 -12.44
CA ASN A 756 -8.28 -4.22 -11.49
C ASN A 756 -9.66 -3.63 -11.83
N THR A 757 -9.98 -3.59 -13.11
CA THR A 757 -11.27 -3.14 -13.65
C THR A 757 -11.77 -4.05 -14.76
N ASN A 758 -13.10 -4.06 -14.98
CA ASN A 758 -13.74 -4.73 -16.10
C ASN A 758 -14.19 -3.72 -17.19
N ILE A 759 -13.44 -2.62 -17.35
CA ILE A 759 -13.72 -1.60 -18.37
C ILE A 759 -12.90 -1.92 -19.62
N TYR A 760 -13.54 -2.36 -20.66
CA TYR A 760 -12.90 -2.75 -21.93
C TYR A 760 -13.31 -1.77 -23.04
N ILE A 761 -12.35 -1.23 -23.78
CA ILE A 761 -12.59 -0.29 -24.87
C ILE A 761 -12.21 -0.93 -26.20
N THR A 762 -13.11 -0.84 -27.18
CA THR A 762 -12.86 -1.30 -28.56
C THR A 762 -11.78 -0.40 -29.20
N PRO A 763 -10.78 -0.98 -29.89
CA PRO A 763 -9.79 -0.20 -30.62
C PRO A 763 -10.45 0.71 -31.68
N ASP A 764 -9.83 1.87 -31.94
CA ASP A 764 -10.19 2.71 -33.09
C ASP A 764 -9.81 2.00 -34.40
N LYS A 765 -10.52 2.34 -35.45
CA LYS A 765 -10.25 1.80 -36.80
C LYS A 765 -8.88 2.23 -37.33
N ASN A 766 -8.45 3.45 -37.01
CA ASN A 766 -7.14 3.94 -37.34
C ASN A 766 -6.12 3.49 -36.28
N SER A 767 -5.12 2.73 -36.69
CA SER A 767 -4.14 2.12 -35.79
C SER A 767 -3.38 3.16 -34.96
N TYR A 768 -3.10 4.33 -35.50
CA TYR A 768 -2.41 5.43 -34.80
C TYR A 768 -3.20 6.04 -33.64
N ASN A 769 -4.51 5.79 -33.56
CA ASN A 769 -5.36 6.16 -32.42
C ASN A 769 -5.32 5.13 -31.28
N ASN A 770 -4.53 4.06 -31.40
CA ASN A 770 -4.40 2.99 -30.42
C ASN A 770 -2.94 2.88 -29.94
N PRO A 771 -2.35 3.93 -29.37
CA PRO A 771 -0.93 3.94 -29.02
C PRO A 771 -0.55 2.95 -27.92
N ILE A 772 -1.52 2.50 -27.12
CA ILE A 772 -1.37 1.44 -26.12
C ILE A 772 -2.49 0.42 -26.35
N GLN A 773 -2.15 -0.82 -26.64
CA GLN A 773 -3.14 -1.89 -26.90
C GLN A 773 -2.69 -3.19 -26.24
N TYR A 774 -3.59 -3.88 -25.56
CA TYR A 774 -3.34 -5.22 -25.05
C TYR A 774 -3.01 -6.18 -26.18
N THR A 775 -2.04 -7.08 -25.93
CA THR A 775 -1.64 -8.10 -26.92
C THR A 775 -2.74 -9.14 -27.11
N SER A 776 -2.60 -10.00 -28.13
CA SER A 776 -3.50 -11.16 -28.35
C SER A 776 -3.36 -12.24 -27.25
N ASN A 777 -2.26 -12.25 -26.49
CA ASN A 777 -2.04 -13.10 -25.33
C ASN A 777 -1.50 -12.26 -24.15
N PRO A 778 -2.35 -11.44 -23.50
CA PRO A 778 -1.88 -10.37 -22.64
C PRO A 778 -1.53 -10.81 -21.21
N LEU A 779 -2.02 -11.94 -20.70
CA LEU A 779 -1.83 -12.34 -19.29
C LEU A 779 -0.35 -12.64 -19.00
N LEU A 780 0.26 -11.87 -18.09
CA LEU A 780 1.63 -12.08 -17.63
C LEU A 780 1.68 -12.74 -16.24
N SER A 781 0.80 -12.33 -15.34
CA SER A 781 0.70 -12.89 -13.99
C SER A 781 -0.65 -12.50 -13.37
N GLY A 782 -1.23 -13.37 -12.57
CA GLY A 782 -2.50 -13.16 -11.88
C GLY A 782 -3.67 -13.89 -12.50
N TYR A 783 -4.84 -13.76 -11.86
CA TYR A 783 -6.08 -14.40 -12.24
C TYR A 783 -6.98 -13.45 -13.05
N ILE A 784 -7.58 -14.00 -14.08
CA ILE A 784 -8.70 -13.43 -14.84
C ILE A 784 -9.54 -14.59 -15.38
N SER A 785 -10.87 -14.48 -15.39
CA SER A 785 -11.73 -15.48 -16.02
C SER A 785 -11.48 -15.58 -17.53
N GLU A 786 -11.73 -16.73 -18.13
CA GLU A 786 -11.55 -16.94 -19.58
C GLU A 786 -12.42 -15.96 -20.40
N GLU A 787 -13.62 -15.69 -19.95
CA GLU A 787 -14.56 -14.77 -20.58
C GLU A 787 -14.01 -13.32 -20.56
N ASN A 788 -13.56 -12.85 -19.39
CA ASN A 788 -12.97 -11.52 -19.28
C ASN A 788 -11.66 -11.42 -20.07
N LEU A 789 -10.84 -12.49 -20.07
CA LEU A 789 -9.62 -12.53 -20.87
C LEU A 789 -9.92 -12.42 -22.37
N ALA A 790 -10.95 -13.11 -22.85
CA ALA A 790 -11.37 -13.02 -24.25
C ALA A 790 -11.77 -11.60 -24.66
N VAL A 791 -12.47 -10.87 -23.77
CA VAL A 791 -12.84 -9.47 -24.00
C VAL A 791 -11.62 -8.54 -23.93
N LEU A 792 -10.70 -8.80 -22.99
CA LEU A 792 -9.49 -7.99 -22.80
C LEU A 792 -8.54 -8.05 -24.00
N LYS A 793 -8.39 -9.21 -24.63
CA LYS A 793 -7.52 -9.39 -25.80
C LYS A 793 -7.75 -8.31 -26.86
N ASN A 794 -6.68 -7.63 -27.28
CA ASN A 794 -6.70 -6.58 -28.28
C ASN A 794 -7.57 -5.36 -27.92
N SER A 795 -8.05 -5.21 -26.68
CA SER A 795 -8.70 -3.98 -26.21
C SER A 795 -7.65 -2.89 -25.93
N VAL A 796 -8.10 -1.64 -25.73
CA VAL A 796 -7.20 -0.52 -25.46
C VAL A 796 -7.40 0.02 -24.03
N PRO A 797 -6.31 0.16 -23.23
CA PRO A 797 -6.38 0.75 -21.88
C PRO A 797 -6.29 2.27 -21.87
N PHE A 798 -6.04 2.87 -23.02
CA PHE A 798 -5.82 4.30 -23.21
C PHE A 798 -6.61 4.83 -24.38
N LYS A 799 -7.16 6.02 -24.21
CA LYS A 799 -7.81 6.77 -25.29
C LYS A 799 -7.53 8.26 -25.13
N THR A 800 -7.29 8.93 -26.26
CA THR A 800 -7.19 10.39 -26.31
C THR A 800 -8.11 10.94 -27.38
N GLN A 801 -8.65 12.14 -27.16
CA GLN A 801 -9.55 12.82 -28.11
C GLN A 801 -9.44 14.33 -27.97
N GLY A 802 -9.26 15.03 -29.06
CA GLY A 802 -9.37 16.49 -29.13
C GLY A 802 -10.79 16.97 -28.78
N TYR A 803 -10.92 18.05 -28.01
CA TYR A 803 -12.18 18.68 -27.65
C TYR A 803 -12.05 20.21 -27.70
N GLY A 804 -12.42 20.81 -28.81
CA GLY A 804 -12.13 22.20 -29.11
C GLY A 804 -10.61 22.42 -29.29
N LYS A 805 -10.01 23.33 -28.49
CA LYS A 805 -8.56 23.59 -28.47
C LYS A 805 -7.83 22.73 -27.41
N GLY A 806 -8.54 21.95 -26.62
CA GLY A 806 -8.02 21.12 -25.54
C GLY A 806 -8.03 19.63 -25.86
N GLN A 807 -7.63 18.84 -24.87
CA GLN A 807 -7.45 17.41 -24.99
C GLN A 807 -8.13 16.68 -23.84
N VAL A 808 -8.81 15.57 -24.16
CA VAL A 808 -9.33 14.62 -23.17
C VAL A 808 -8.56 13.32 -23.27
N ILE A 809 -8.05 12.86 -22.14
CA ILE A 809 -7.22 11.65 -22.00
C ILE A 809 -7.87 10.72 -21.00
N LEU A 810 -7.99 9.45 -21.34
CA LEU A 810 -8.57 8.41 -20.47
C LEU A 810 -7.59 7.24 -20.30
N PHE A 811 -7.40 6.83 -19.06
CA PHE A 811 -6.78 5.56 -18.67
C PHE A 811 -7.84 4.65 -18.04
N THR A 812 -8.03 3.43 -18.54
CA THR A 812 -8.91 2.45 -17.88
C THR A 812 -8.23 1.74 -16.71
N ASP A 813 -6.91 1.82 -16.63
CA ASP A 813 -6.08 1.17 -15.63
C ASP A 813 -5.39 2.18 -14.71
N ASN A 814 -5.02 1.74 -13.51
CA ASN A 814 -4.31 2.60 -12.57
C ASN A 814 -2.81 2.63 -12.90
N THR A 815 -2.27 3.81 -13.25
CA THR A 815 -0.86 4.01 -13.58
C THR A 815 0.05 4.18 -12.35
N ASN A 816 -0.52 4.29 -11.14
CA ASN A 816 0.20 4.66 -9.91
C ASN A 816 -0.06 3.72 -8.74
N PHE A 817 -0.57 2.53 -9.01
CA PHE A 817 -1.13 1.60 -8.02
C PHE A 817 -0.21 1.41 -6.80
N ARG A 818 -0.74 1.72 -5.64
CA ARG A 818 -0.13 1.53 -4.30
C ARG A 818 1.31 2.03 -4.20
N ALA A 819 1.65 3.09 -4.93
CA ALA A 819 2.98 3.72 -4.99
C ALA A 819 4.16 2.79 -5.34
N PHE A 820 3.95 1.51 -5.70
CA PHE A 820 5.03 0.61 -6.12
C PHE A 820 5.04 0.29 -7.63
N TRP A 821 4.05 0.76 -8.39
CA TRP A 821 4.00 0.62 -9.85
C TRP A 821 4.84 1.70 -10.56
N PHE A 822 6.15 1.66 -10.37
CA PHE A 822 7.08 2.62 -10.95
C PHE A 822 7.10 2.61 -12.49
N GLY A 823 6.84 1.44 -13.09
CA GLY A 823 6.91 1.23 -14.54
C GLY A 823 5.90 2.06 -15.34
N THR A 824 4.78 2.47 -14.75
CA THR A 824 3.67 3.16 -15.43
C THR A 824 3.47 4.61 -15.01
N ASN A 825 4.17 5.11 -13.97
CA ASN A 825 4.05 6.50 -13.51
C ASN A 825 4.30 7.53 -14.62
N LYS A 826 5.20 7.22 -15.55
CA LYS A 826 5.56 8.08 -16.68
C LYS A 826 4.39 8.37 -17.62
N LEU A 827 3.42 7.45 -17.75
CA LEU A 827 2.21 7.68 -18.56
C LEU A 827 1.43 8.91 -18.08
N LEU A 828 1.25 9.08 -16.77
CA LEU A 828 0.59 10.27 -16.21
C LEU A 828 1.39 11.54 -16.49
N MET A 829 2.71 11.50 -16.36
CA MET A 829 3.56 12.66 -16.63
C MET A 829 3.54 13.01 -18.12
N ASN A 830 3.53 12.03 -19.01
CA ASN A 830 3.38 12.24 -20.45
C ASN A 830 2.03 12.87 -20.78
N ALA A 831 0.93 12.43 -20.15
CA ALA A 831 -0.38 13.06 -20.33
C ALA A 831 -0.39 14.53 -19.90
N ILE A 832 0.36 14.89 -18.84
CA ILE A 832 0.43 16.27 -18.33
C ILE A 832 1.31 17.16 -19.22
N TYR A 833 2.52 16.72 -19.54
CA TYR A 833 3.49 17.55 -20.26
C TYR A 833 3.28 17.55 -21.78
N PHE A 834 2.81 16.43 -22.32
CA PHE A 834 2.73 16.20 -23.77
C PHE A 834 1.29 16.05 -24.27
N GLY A 835 0.28 16.20 -23.42
CA GLY A 835 -1.12 16.06 -23.82
C GLY A 835 -1.56 16.96 -24.98
N LYS A 836 -0.93 18.14 -25.13
CA LYS A 836 -1.25 19.08 -26.23
C LYS A 836 -0.62 18.72 -27.58
N ILE A 837 0.30 17.79 -27.60
CA ILE A 837 0.95 17.32 -28.85
C ILE A 837 0.54 15.90 -29.25
N MET A 838 -0.53 15.37 -28.58
CA MET A 838 -1.14 14.06 -28.87
C MET A 838 -2.19 14.15 -29.96
#